data_1ab07654ef51775ac4195c35824a82ec
#
_entry.id   1ab07654ef51775ac4195c35824a82ec
#
_cell.length_a   1.000
_cell.length_b   1.000
_cell.length_c   1.000
_cell.angle_alpha   90.00
_cell.angle_beta   90.00
_cell.angle_gamma   90.00
#
_symmetry.space_group_name_H-M   'P 1'
#
loop_
_entity.id
_entity.type
_entity.pdbx_description
1 polymer ?
#
loop_
_entity_poly.entity_id
_entity_poly.type
_entity_poly.pdbx_seq_one_letter_code
_entity_poly.pdbx_strand_id
1 'polypeptide(L)'
;VSFPDLELALQSLGPQRSGEQPELVAVRETQTTDGIVQMATVYIPRGKKEYFLKRLDAYVSSADRTKADNAALIESIQSIRRATIRELWTDPDELFPDDPTEVRWWEVWLLNRDRREQARFSDFVVQHELRTSEHYLGFGDRTVVLLYASADQLAQTFQSVDDIAELRRPHDVATLLTELPAAEQTEWVDDLRARLRMADKDAAVVCILDTGVQDTHPLLTDSIGAADLHVADPRWQTTPVQSHGTEMAGLALYGDLHAALVDTQPVQLTHRLESVKFLPDNAHNDRDLYGAITARAVDRPEIQAAARRRVFMLAVTARRPSVDGTDTEPTTRIDTGRPTSWSAAIDALAFGRAIDDSDPKLTYLDRDEPRRPRLFLVSAGNIRDLRGTDDHLARSDVEPVEDPAQSWNALTVGAYSNRDDMSGAPADFAGYVPVAKRGELSPVSRTSVVFDRTKWPFKPDVVADGGNVAVSPDRTDVDTPPNLALLTTRLQRPGHGFFTATRDTSAATAQVAAIAGNLSQAYPQLRPETIRGLIVHSAQWTDAMRNRFNTESNKTRLASLLRRYGMGVPDAARALRSATDALTLIAEARIHPYERDRDSNSGKVREMNLHQLPWPTEILEGLGETEVRMRVTLSYFVEPNPSSRGWTGRYIYPSHGLRFATRRPEDNIESFRQRINTRARIDGQRPPALDTEKGWFFGSNLQQAPGSLHTDIWTGPAANLASKGAIAVYPVADGGKTNANTTKATTALTTHSSSASNPHTSTLTYGLPSPNRSAQPSKSKPSQAFMPLYSAHYQI
;
A
#
# COMPACT_ATOMS: atom_id res chain seq x y z
N VAL A 1 -0.45 5.62 47.00
CA VAL A 1 0.56 6.60 46.62
C VAL A 1 1.40 6.91 47.85
N SER A 2 2.72 6.87 47.77
CA SER A 2 3.62 7.22 48.84
C SER A 2 3.75 8.73 49.07
N PHE A 3 4.33 9.12 50.19
CA PHE A 3 4.92 10.45 50.31
C PHE A 3 6.18 10.54 49.46
N PRO A 4 6.61 11.75 49.02
CA PRO A 4 7.85 11.93 48.31
C PRO A 4 9.05 11.33 49.04
N ASP A 5 9.93 10.64 48.31
CA ASP A 5 11.14 9.97 48.80
C ASP A 5 10.91 8.95 49.94
N LEU A 6 9.67 8.47 50.06
CA LEU A 6 9.33 7.42 51.04
C LEU A 6 8.85 6.16 50.28
N GLU A 7 9.48 5.01 50.54
CA GLU A 7 9.09 3.75 49.96
C GLU A 7 7.82 3.18 50.59
N LEU A 8 6.89 2.67 49.78
CA LEU A 8 5.73 1.93 50.26
C LEU A 8 6.14 0.57 50.87
N ALA A 9 5.50 0.18 51.96
CA ALA A 9 5.68 -1.17 52.54
C ALA A 9 4.99 -2.24 51.67
N LEU A 10 5.49 -2.47 50.43
CA LEU A 10 4.89 -3.30 49.38
C LEU A 10 4.56 -4.72 49.82
N GLN A 11 5.40 -5.33 50.65
CA GLN A 11 5.14 -6.65 51.24
C GLN A 11 3.87 -6.71 52.12
N SER A 12 3.43 -5.57 52.60
CA SER A 12 2.22 -5.45 53.40
C SER A 12 0.97 -5.17 52.58
N LEU A 13 1.11 -4.87 51.31
CA LEU A 13 0.00 -4.59 50.35
C LEU A 13 -0.61 -5.85 49.75
N GLY A 14 0.12 -6.97 49.76
CA GLY A 14 -0.37 -8.27 49.29
C GLY A 14 0.03 -9.39 50.29
N PRO A 15 -0.88 -10.20 50.82
CA PRO A 15 -0.52 -11.32 51.69
C PRO A 15 0.08 -12.47 50.88
N GLN A 16 1.11 -13.11 51.41
CA GLN A 16 1.83 -14.25 50.77
C GLN A 16 1.06 -15.59 50.82
N ARG A 17 -0.25 -15.60 51.10
CA ARG A 17 -1.04 -16.84 51.23
C ARG A 17 -2.08 -16.93 50.13
N SER A 18 -2.20 -18.14 49.59
CA SER A 18 -3.18 -18.48 48.54
C SER A 18 -4.63 -18.30 49.01
N GLY A 19 -5.46 -17.68 48.21
CA GLY A 19 -6.89 -17.45 48.44
C GLY A 19 -7.33 -16.07 47.94
N GLU A 20 -8.64 -15.78 47.95
CA GLU A 20 -9.21 -14.47 47.62
C GLU A 20 -8.78 -13.38 48.60
N GLN A 21 -7.61 -12.85 48.42
CA GLN A 21 -6.98 -11.83 49.24
C GLN A 21 -6.63 -10.60 48.35
N PRO A 22 -6.43 -9.42 48.96
CA PRO A 22 -5.87 -8.29 48.22
C PRO A 22 -4.53 -8.66 47.57
N GLU A 23 -4.34 -8.23 46.36
CA GLU A 23 -3.16 -8.57 45.53
C GLU A 23 -2.49 -7.31 45.04
N LEU A 24 -1.16 -7.19 45.18
CA LEU A 24 -0.37 -6.13 44.57
C LEU A 24 -0.27 -6.43 43.06
N VAL A 25 -0.80 -5.52 42.25
CA VAL A 25 -0.95 -5.70 40.81
C VAL A 25 0.20 -5.07 40.06
N ALA A 26 0.48 -3.79 40.33
CA ALA A 26 1.55 -3.03 39.69
C ALA A 26 2.16 -2.02 40.66
N VAL A 27 3.42 -1.72 40.45
CA VAL A 27 4.15 -0.65 41.17
C VAL A 27 4.83 0.22 40.12
N ARG A 28 4.73 1.52 40.29
CA ARG A 28 5.49 2.46 39.49
C ARG A 28 6.07 3.59 40.32
N GLU A 29 7.15 4.18 39.85
CA GLU A 29 7.81 5.33 40.44
C GLU A 29 7.68 6.52 39.48
N THR A 30 7.39 7.68 40.00
CA THR A 30 7.28 8.91 39.23
C THR A 30 8.09 10.00 39.90
N GLN A 31 8.95 10.67 39.16
CA GLN A 31 9.66 11.86 39.62
C GLN A 31 8.69 13.04 39.64
N THR A 32 8.57 13.67 40.80
CA THR A 32 7.77 14.89 41.00
C THR A 32 8.69 16.04 41.42
N THR A 33 8.14 17.26 41.46
CA THR A 33 8.87 18.45 41.96
C THR A 33 9.33 18.28 43.42
N ASP A 34 8.66 17.44 44.19
CA ASP A 34 8.86 17.27 45.64
C ASP A 34 9.68 16.00 45.99
N GLY A 35 10.05 15.19 45.01
CA GLY A 35 10.82 13.94 45.13
C GLY A 35 10.23 12.78 44.33
N ILE A 36 10.77 11.59 44.56
CA ILE A 36 10.29 10.34 43.93
C ILE A 36 9.06 9.84 44.70
N VAL A 37 7.96 9.61 44.00
CA VAL A 37 6.70 9.08 44.55
C VAL A 37 6.47 7.67 44.02
N GLN A 38 6.23 6.71 44.89
CA GLN A 38 5.81 5.36 44.56
C GLN A 38 4.28 5.23 44.49
N MET A 39 3.76 4.67 43.43
CA MET A 39 2.35 4.30 43.28
C MET A 39 2.21 2.78 43.20
N ALA A 40 1.46 2.19 44.14
CA ALA A 40 1.14 0.78 44.13
C ALA A 40 -0.34 0.57 43.79
N THR A 41 -0.62 -0.19 42.76
CA THR A 41 -1.98 -0.59 42.37
C THR A 41 -2.29 -1.94 43.03
N VAL A 42 -3.39 -1.98 43.80
CA VAL A 42 -3.79 -3.17 44.55
C VAL A 42 -5.20 -3.58 44.16
N TYR A 43 -5.35 -4.82 43.71
CA TYR A 43 -6.66 -5.43 43.55
C TYR A 43 -7.25 -5.86 44.88
N ILE A 44 -8.48 -5.49 45.18
CA ILE A 44 -9.20 -5.84 46.38
C ILE A 44 -10.47 -6.61 45.99
N PRO A 45 -10.54 -7.93 46.22
CA PRO A 45 -11.74 -8.71 45.94
C PRO A 45 -12.98 -8.18 46.65
N ARG A 46 -14.17 -8.44 46.12
CA ARG A 46 -15.43 -8.02 46.74
C ARG A 46 -15.53 -8.60 48.17
N GLY A 47 -15.87 -7.73 49.14
CA GLY A 47 -15.99 -8.11 50.55
C GLY A 47 -14.67 -8.14 51.30
N LYS A 48 -13.51 -7.90 50.72
CA LYS A 48 -12.19 -7.98 51.35
C LYS A 48 -11.62 -6.62 51.79
N LYS A 49 -12.37 -5.53 51.68
CA LYS A 49 -11.95 -4.19 52.14
C LYS A 49 -11.58 -4.17 53.61
N GLU A 50 -12.19 -5.04 54.42
CA GLU A 50 -11.90 -5.19 55.83
C GLU A 50 -10.44 -5.53 56.13
N TYR A 51 -9.70 -6.10 55.19
CA TYR A 51 -8.28 -6.40 55.32
C TYR A 51 -7.45 -5.15 55.63
N PHE A 52 -7.71 -4.06 54.96
CA PHE A 52 -7.03 -2.78 55.16
C PHE A 52 -7.65 -1.99 56.34
N LEU A 53 -8.95 -2.05 56.50
CA LEU A 53 -9.63 -1.39 57.62
C LEU A 53 -9.16 -1.91 58.96
N LYS A 54 -9.05 -3.23 59.13
CA LYS A 54 -8.50 -3.85 60.35
C LYS A 54 -7.07 -3.42 60.65
N ARG A 55 -6.24 -3.20 59.61
CA ARG A 55 -4.87 -2.71 59.81
C ARG A 55 -4.82 -1.25 60.20
N LEU A 56 -5.71 -0.44 59.66
CA LEU A 56 -5.86 0.96 60.07
C LEU A 56 -6.37 1.06 61.50
N ASP A 57 -7.38 0.26 61.87
CA ASP A 57 -7.90 0.19 63.25
C ASP A 57 -6.82 -0.26 64.25
N ALA A 58 -6.02 -1.26 63.88
CA ALA A 58 -4.89 -1.72 64.73
C ALA A 58 -3.83 -0.62 64.87
N TYR A 59 -3.52 0.12 63.83
CA TYR A 59 -2.62 1.26 63.94
C TYR A 59 -3.15 2.34 64.85
N VAL A 60 -4.38 2.78 64.69
CA VAL A 60 -5.01 3.79 65.54
C VAL A 60 -5.07 3.33 67.02
N SER A 61 -5.45 2.06 67.27
CA SER A 61 -5.56 1.51 68.57
C SER A 61 -4.21 1.30 69.32
N SER A 62 -3.12 1.33 68.57
CA SER A 62 -1.75 1.13 69.07
C SER A 62 -0.89 2.39 68.97
N ALA A 63 -1.45 3.54 68.59
CA ALA A 63 -0.72 4.78 68.36
C ALA A 63 0.10 5.27 69.63
N ASP A 64 -0.32 4.97 70.82
CA ASP A 64 0.37 5.34 72.10
C ASP A 64 1.56 4.42 72.38
N ARG A 65 1.83 3.37 71.61
CA ARG A 65 2.95 2.45 71.83
C ARG A 65 4.23 2.99 71.18
N THR A 66 5.37 2.56 71.68
CA THR A 66 6.71 2.93 71.12
C THR A 66 6.84 2.60 69.65
N LYS A 67 6.07 1.64 69.16
CA LYS A 67 5.93 1.28 67.73
C LYS A 67 4.48 0.85 67.48
N ALA A 68 3.75 1.66 66.80
CA ALA A 68 2.38 1.34 66.40
C ALA A 68 2.30 0.13 65.48
N ASP A 69 1.25 -0.66 65.60
CA ASP A 69 1.01 -1.82 64.73
C ASP A 69 0.74 -1.34 63.25
N ASN A 70 1.38 -1.93 62.28
CA ASN A 70 1.32 -1.54 60.87
C ASN A 70 1.84 -0.13 60.50
N ALA A 71 2.65 0.50 61.40
CA ALA A 71 3.19 1.84 61.17
C ALA A 71 3.91 1.99 59.83
N ALA A 72 4.78 1.05 59.47
CA ALA A 72 5.50 1.08 58.20
C ALA A 72 4.60 1.14 56.96
N LEU A 73 3.41 0.53 57.01
CA LEU A 73 2.43 0.60 55.93
C LEU A 73 1.66 1.92 55.96
N ILE A 74 1.12 2.28 57.09
CA ILE A 74 0.18 3.40 57.22
C ILE A 74 0.91 4.73 57.07
N GLU A 75 2.11 4.86 57.65
CA GLU A 75 2.91 6.10 57.62
C GLU A 75 3.57 6.35 56.26
N SER A 76 3.71 5.29 55.41
CA SER A 76 4.23 5.45 54.05
C SER A 76 3.19 5.92 53.05
N ILE A 77 1.91 5.86 53.38
CA ILE A 77 0.81 6.16 52.46
C ILE A 77 0.36 7.61 52.59
N GLN A 78 0.56 8.40 51.54
CA GLN A 78 0.05 9.77 51.42
C GLN A 78 -1.42 9.81 51.03
N SER A 79 -1.82 8.97 50.09
CA SER A 79 -3.19 8.95 49.58
C SER A 79 -3.60 7.59 49.06
N ILE A 80 -4.91 7.30 49.15
CA ILE A 80 -5.54 6.12 48.56
C ILE A 80 -6.66 6.60 47.66
N ARG A 81 -6.66 6.15 46.41
CA ARG A 81 -7.69 6.48 45.42
C ARG A 81 -8.03 5.27 44.55
N ARG A 82 -9.15 5.32 43.83
CA ARG A 82 -9.48 4.30 42.85
C ARG A 82 -8.49 4.37 41.69
N ALA A 83 -7.94 3.24 41.29
CA ALA A 83 -7.07 3.18 40.13
C ALA A 83 -7.86 3.42 38.83
N THR A 84 -7.23 4.07 37.88
CA THR A 84 -7.66 4.23 36.52
C THR A 84 -6.69 3.47 35.61
N ILE A 85 -6.88 3.48 34.31
CA ILE A 85 -5.95 2.84 33.36
C ILE A 85 -4.54 3.45 33.42
N ARG A 86 -4.44 4.74 33.83
CA ARG A 86 -3.14 5.40 33.96
C ARG A 86 -2.30 4.84 35.07
N GLU A 87 -2.92 4.36 36.16
CA GLU A 87 -2.21 3.70 37.24
C GLU A 87 -1.78 2.28 36.95
N LEU A 88 -2.31 1.69 35.85
CA LEU A 88 -1.85 0.41 35.33
C LEU A 88 -0.72 0.57 34.30
N TRP A 89 -0.48 1.79 33.82
CA TRP A 89 0.61 2.08 32.91
C TRP A 89 1.95 2.00 33.63
N THR A 90 2.83 1.10 33.20
CA THR A 90 4.13 0.84 33.82
C THR A 90 5.33 1.34 33.03
N ASP A 91 5.13 1.84 31.82
CA ASP A 91 6.15 2.54 31.05
C ASP A 91 6.25 4.03 31.48
N PRO A 92 7.26 4.78 31.03
CA PRO A 92 7.39 6.21 31.29
C PRO A 92 6.11 7.00 30.99
N ASP A 93 5.79 7.98 31.84
CA ASP A 93 4.54 8.76 31.74
C ASP A 93 4.40 9.55 30.42
N GLU A 94 5.51 9.96 29.83
CA GLU A 94 5.60 10.69 28.57
C GLU A 94 5.12 9.85 27.37
N LEU A 95 5.10 8.55 27.52
CA LEU A 95 4.67 7.61 26.49
C LEU A 95 3.17 7.27 26.57
N PHE A 96 2.49 7.69 27.65
CA PHE A 96 1.03 7.56 27.73
C PHE A 96 0.37 8.56 26.78
N PRO A 97 -0.67 8.18 25.99
CA PRO A 97 -1.27 9.08 25.01
C PRO A 97 -1.90 10.31 25.68
N ASP A 98 -1.60 11.48 25.16
CA ASP A 98 -2.22 12.75 25.58
C ASP A 98 -3.67 12.85 25.12
N ASP A 99 -3.98 12.31 23.91
CA ASP A 99 -5.35 12.24 23.39
C ASP A 99 -5.97 10.88 23.77
N PRO A 100 -6.96 10.84 24.69
CA PRO A 100 -7.58 9.60 25.14
C PRO A 100 -8.41 8.90 24.04
N THR A 101 -8.70 9.56 22.93
CA THR A 101 -9.46 9.01 21.81
C THR A 101 -8.55 8.41 20.72
N GLU A 102 -7.25 8.62 20.80
CA GLU A 102 -6.28 8.05 19.86
C GLU A 102 -6.25 6.53 19.97
N VAL A 103 -6.51 5.85 18.84
CA VAL A 103 -6.50 4.38 18.77
C VAL A 103 -5.10 3.89 18.46
N ARG A 104 -4.55 3.05 19.31
CA ARG A 104 -3.19 2.50 19.19
C ARG A 104 -3.11 1.05 19.69
N TRP A 105 -1.99 0.38 19.46
CA TRP A 105 -1.71 -0.89 20.09
C TRP A 105 -1.27 -0.71 21.53
N TRP A 106 -1.79 -1.57 22.43
CA TRP A 106 -1.44 -1.71 23.83
C TRP A 106 -0.99 -3.13 24.11
N GLU A 107 0.04 -3.29 24.88
CA GLU A 107 0.42 -4.55 25.50
C GLU A 107 -0.32 -4.65 26.83
N VAL A 108 -1.30 -5.54 26.86
CA VAL A 108 -2.19 -5.72 28.03
C VAL A 108 -1.74 -6.97 28.78
N TRP A 109 -1.32 -6.78 30.02
CA TRP A 109 -0.88 -7.82 30.92
C TRP A 109 -2.04 -8.23 31.80
N LEU A 110 -2.51 -9.48 31.68
CA LEU A 110 -3.62 -10.06 32.43
C LEU A 110 -3.12 -10.87 33.61
N LEU A 111 -3.79 -10.79 34.74
CA LEU A 111 -3.55 -11.62 35.93
C LEU A 111 -4.05 -13.03 35.70
N ASN A 112 -3.18 -14.02 35.80
CA ASN A 112 -3.52 -15.43 35.63
C ASN A 112 -4.00 -16.05 36.94
N ARG A 113 -5.27 -15.81 37.33
CA ARG A 113 -5.86 -16.30 38.58
C ARG A 113 -6.52 -17.66 38.45
N ASP A 114 -7.32 -17.87 37.43
CA ASP A 114 -8.16 -19.07 37.22
C ASP A 114 -7.99 -19.72 35.83
N ARG A 115 -7.02 -19.25 35.05
CA ARG A 115 -6.75 -19.66 33.65
C ARG A 115 -7.90 -19.36 32.67
N ARG A 116 -8.79 -18.44 33.02
CA ARG A 116 -9.90 -17.98 32.16
C ARG A 116 -9.80 -16.50 31.80
N GLU A 117 -8.77 -15.82 32.25
CA GLU A 117 -8.53 -14.40 32.01
C GLU A 117 -8.51 -14.07 30.51
N GLN A 118 -7.84 -14.91 29.71
CA GLN A 118 -7.78 -14.73 28.27
C GLN A 118 -9.17 -14.91 27.62
N ALA A 119 -9.96 -15.90 28.06
CA ALA A 119 -11.29 -16.10 27.53
C ALA A 119 -12.21 -14.91 27.85
N ARG A 120 -12.18 -14.43 29.10
CA ARG A 120 -12.94 -13.23 29.52
C ARG A 120 -12.52 -11.98 28.71
N PHE A 121 -11.22 -11.83 28.48
CA PHE A 121 -10.71 -10.72 27.69
C PHE A 121 -11.13 -10.84 26.23
N SER A 122 -11.05 -12.04 25.64
CA SER A 122 -11.52 -12.29 24.26
C SER A 122 -13.02 -12.01 24.10
N ASP A 123 -13.85 -12.46 25.05
CA ASP A 123 -15.28 -12.18 25.05
C ASP A 123 -15.55 -10.67 25.07
N PHE A 124 -14.80 -9.94 25.90
CA PHE A 124 -14.88 -8.47 25.94
C PHE A 124 -14.48 -7.83 24.61
N VAL A 125 -13.36 -8.25 24.00
CA VAL A 125 -12.87 -7.75 22.71
C VAL A 125 -13.92 -7.95 21.61
N VAL A 126 -14.53 -9.14 21.57
CA VAL A 126 -15.61 -9.45 20.62
C VAL A 126 -16.85 -8.59 20.88
N GLN A 127 -17.27 -8.46 22.13
CA GLN A 127 -18.47 -7.68 22.51
C GLN A 127 -18.34 -6.20 22.16
N HIS A 128 -17.13 -5.64 22.20
CA HIS A 128 -16.86 -4.23 21.92
C HIS A 128 -16.25 -3.98 20.52
N GLU A 129 -16.25 -5.02 19.65
CA GLU A 129 -15.74 -4.95 18.28
C GLU A 129 -14.30 -4.41 18.20
N LEU A 130 -13.47 -4.71 19.21
CA LEU A 130 -12.07 -4.28 19.26
C LEU A 130 -11.18 -5.28 18.50
N ARG A 131 -9.97 -4.86 18.14
CA ARG A 131 -8.98 -5.71 17.50
C ARG A 131 -7.94 -6.19 18.51
N THR A 132 -7.60 -7.47 18.46
CA THR A 132 -6.54 -8.07 19.27
C THR A 132 -5.62 -8.92 18.40
N SER A 133 -4.41 -9.22 18.89
CA SER A 133 -3.54 -10.19 18.26
C SER A 133 -4.13 -11.61 18.38
N GLU A 134 -3.85 -12.45 17.41
CA GLU A 134 -4.24 -13.88 17.44
C GLU A 134 -3.43 -14.67 18.47
N HIS A 135 -2.24 -14.19 18.80
CA HIS A 135 -1.28 -14.84 19.68
C HIS A 135 -1.17 -14.11 21.01
N TYR A 136 -0.84 -14.85 22.05
CA TYR A 136 -0.60 -14.33 23.40
C TYR A 136 0.62 -15.01 24.03
N LEU A 137 1.22 -14.35 25.01
CA LEU A 137 2.32 -14.89 25.79
C LEU A 137 1.84 -15.27 27.20
N GLY A 138 2.06 -16.51 27.60
CA GLY A 138 1.74 -16.98 28.95
C GLY A 138 2.98 -17.07 29.83
N PHE A 139 3.02 -16.27 30.90
CA PHE A 139 3.98 -16.39 31.99
C PHE A 139 3.30 -17.08 33.19
N GLY A 140 4.05 -17.38 34.24
CA GLY A 140 3.51 -18.13 35.39
C GLY A 140 2.27 -17.52 36.01
N ASP A 141 2.24 -16.21 36.19
CA ASP A 141 1.19 -15.41 36.83
C ASP A 141 0.60 -14.30 35.95
N ARG A 142 1.02 -14.23 34.71
CA ARG A 142 0.59 -13.21 33.72
C ARG A 142 0.32 -13.84 32.37
N THR A 143 -0.68 -13.31 31.67
CA THR A 143 -0.91 -13.53 30.24
C THR A 143 -0.87 -12.19 29.54
N VAL A 144 -0.05 -12.07 28.49
CA VAL A 144 0.14 -10.84 27.74
C VAL A 144 -0.55 -10.97 26.39
N VAL A 145 -1.36 -9.97 26.05
CA VAL A 145 -2.09 -9.86 24.77
C VAL A 145 -1.91 -8.47 24.21
N LEU A 146 -1.98 -8.33 22.89
CA LEU A 146 -2.03 -7.02 22.23
C LEU A 146 -3.47 -6.63 21.97
N LEU A 147 -3.82 -5.37 22.28
CA LEU A 147 -5.13 -4.78 22.03
C LEU A 147 -4.99 -3.49 21.23
N TYR A 148 -5.77 -3.34 20.17
CA TYR A 148 -5.84 -2.11 19.40
C TYR A 148 -7.08 -1.33 19.79
N ALA A 149 -6.90 -0.29 20.61
CA ALA A 149 -7.97 0.48 21.23
C ALA A 149 -7.51 1.90 21.58
N SER A 150 -8.44 2.79 21.85
CA SER A 150 -8.15 4.07 22.51
C SER A 150 -8.05 3.93 24.02
N ALA A 151 -7.46 4.92 24.71
CA ALA A 151 -7.42 4.95 26.17
C ALA A 151 -8.84 4.97 26.78
N ASP A 152 -9.79 5.65 26.15
CA ASP A 152 -11.20 5.67 26.56
C ASP A 152 -11.86 4.29 26.43
N GLN A 153 -11.60 3.57 25.35
CA GLN A 153 -12.10 2.19 25.20
C GLN A 153 -11.48 1.25 26.22
N LEU A 154 -10.17 1.37 26.50
CA LEU A 154 -9.50 0.64 27.57
C LEU A 154 -10.05 0.98 28.96
N ALA A 155 -10.39 2.23 29.23
CA ALA A 155 -10.98 2.63 30.50
C ALA A 155 -12.34 1.94 30.74
N GLN A 156 -13.13 1.73 29.68
CA GLN A 156 -14.37 0.94 29.74
C GLN A 156 -14.07 -0.55 29.98
N THR A 157 -13.03 -1.09 29.35
CA THR A 157 -12.53 -2.46 29.53
C THR A 157 -12.15 -2.68 31.00
N PHE A 158 -11.36 -1.77 31.57
CA PHE A 158 -10.91 -1.85 32.95
C PHE A 158 -12.05 -1.90 33.97
N GLN A 159 -13.19 -1.29 33.66
CA GLN A 159 -14.39 -1.39 34.52
C GLN A 159 -15.09 -2.75 34.45
N SER A 160 -14.87 -3.49 33.32
CA SER A 160 -15.55 -4.75 33.03
C SER A 160 -14.69 -5.97 33.25
N VAL A 161 -13.36 -5.83 33.18
CA VAL A 161 -12.39 -6.93 33.27
C VAL A 161 -11.41 -6.66 34.43
N ASP A 162 -11.66 -7.30 35.56
CA ASP A 162 -10.84 -7.19 36.78
C ASP A 162 -9.44 -7.85 36.68
N ASP A 163 -9.14 -8.41 35.49
CA ASP A 163 -7.91 -9.19 35.26
C ASP A 163 -6.75 -8.35 34.72
N ILE A 164 -6.97 -7.11 34.29
CA ILE A 164 -5.89 -6.26 33.76
C ILE A 164 -4.97 -5.85 34.90
N ALA A 165 -3.70 -6.22 34.80
CA ALA A 165 -2.67 -5.91 35.77
C ALA A 165 -1.82 -4.72 35.39
N GLU A 166 -1.35 -4.73 34.14
CA GLU A 166 -0.43 -3.72 33.59
C GLU A 166 -0.80 -3.38 32.17
N LEU A 167 -0.49 -2.18 31.80
CA LEU A 167 -0.55 -1.67 30.43
C LEU A 167 0.85 -1.18 30.06
N ARG A 168 1.31 -1.62 28.94
CA ARG A 168 2.58 -1.19 28.36
C ARG A 168 2.40 -0.88 26.90
N ARG A 169 3.42 -0.28 26.37
CA ARG A 169 3.53 -0.02 24.96
C ARG A 169 4.20 -1.21 24.27
N PRO A 170 3.66 -1.73 23.16
CA PRO A 170 4.38 -2.70 22.35
C PRO A 170 5.66 -2.06 21.82
N HIS A 171 6.79 -2.74 21.95
CA HIS A 171 8.03 -2.31 21.33
C HIS A 171 7.99 -2.52 19.82
N ASP A 172 8.51 -1.57 19.04
CA ASP A 172 8.68 -1.74 17.60
C ASP A 172 9.90 -2.61 17.33
N VAL A 173 9.65 -3.79 16.76
CA VAL A 173 10.69 -4.76 16.44
C VAL A 173 11.62 -4.26 15.33
N ALA A 174 11.17 -3.35 14.45
CA ALA A 174 12.00 -2.82 13.37
C ALA A 174 13.23 -2.08 13.91
N THR A 175 13.06 -1.22 14.91
CA THR A 175 14.18 -0.54 15.58
C THR A 175 15.11 -1.55 16.25
N LEU A 176 14.57 -2.50 17.00
CA LEU A 176 15.35 -3.54 17.66
C LEU A 176 16.22 -4.29 16.64
N LEU A 177 15.63 -4.77 15.55
CA LEU A 177 16.33 -5.58 14.55
C LEU A 177 17.46 -4.83 13.83
N THR A 178 17.32 -3.52 13.61
CA THR A 178 18.39 -2.72 12.98
C THR A 178 19.53 -2.40 13.94
N GLU A 179 19.29 -2.37 15.24
CA GLU A 179 20.28 -2.07 16.29
C GLU A 179 20.99 -3.31 16.84
N LEU A 180 20.43 -4.50 16.63
CA LEU A 180 21.06 -5.75 17.08
C LEU A 180 22.45 -5.93 16.45
N PRO A 181 23.42 -6.48 17.19
CA PRO A 181 24.68 -6.95 16.64
C PRO A 181 24.47 -7.95 15.48
N ALA A 182 25.36 -7.95 14.49
CA ALA A 182 25.24 -8.84 13.33
C ALA A 182 25.08 -10.33 13.68
N ALA A 183 25.70 -10.77 14.79
CA ALA A 183 25.59 -12.15 15.27
C ALA A 183 24.16 -12.49 15.72
N GLU A 184 23.50 -11.57 16.41
CA GLU A 184 22.10 -11.77 16.85
C GLU A 184 21.12 -11.67 15.68
N GLN A 185 21.39 -10.77 14.71
CA GLN A 185 20.58 -10.73 13.47
C GLN A 185 20.67 -12.06 12.70
N THR A 186 21.76 -12.82 12.83
CA THR A 186 21.91 -14.13 12.19
C THR A 186 20.84 -15.12 12.65
N GLU A 187 20.49 -15.12 13.94
CA GLU A 187 19.47 -16.01 14.49
C GLU A 187 18.09 -15.74 13.85
N TRP A 188 17.74 -14.47 13.68
CA TRP A 188 16.51 -14.07 13.00
C TRP A 188 16.48 -14.47 11.51
N VAL A 189 17.62 -14.31 10.84
CA VAL A 189 17.78 -14.72 9.44
C VAL A 189 17.64 -16.24 9.30
N ASP A 190 18.27 -17.01 10.17
CA ASP A 190 18.23 -18.48 10.12
C ASP A 190 16.84 -19.01 10.46
N ASP A 191 16.13 -18.41 11.43
CA ASP A 191 14.75 -18.76 11.72
C ASP A 191 13.84 -18.52 10.51
N LEU A 192 13.90 -17.33 9.92
CA LEU A 192 13.08 -17.04 8.73
C LEU A 192 13.42 -17.98 7.57
N ARG A 193 14.73 -18.23 7.30
CA ARG A 193 15.15 -19.17 6.25
C ARG A 193 14.59 -20.58 6.46
N ALA A 194 14.53 -21.06 7.69
CA ALA A 194 13.97 -22.38 8.00
C ALA A 194 12.47 -22.47 7.67
N ARG A 195 11.76 -21.36 7.68
CA ARG A 195 10.33 -21.27 7.39
C ARG A 195 10.00 -20.89 5.94
N LEU A 196 10.99 -20.48 5.13
CA LEU A 196 10.77 -20.09 3.74
C LEU A 196 10.38 -21.31 2.89
N ARG A 197 9.39 -21.11 2.06
CA ARG A 197 9.01 -21.99 0.96
C ARG A 197 9.22 -21.24 -0.35
N MET A 198 10.19 -21.74 -1.12
CA MET A 198 10.64 -21.05 -2.33
C MET A 198 9.63 -21.19 -3.47
N ALA A 199 9.59 -20.18 -4.33
CA ALA A 199 8.88 -20.24 -5.61
C ALA A 199 9.59 -21.22 -6.57
N ASP A 200 8.82 -21.81 -7.49
CA ASP A 200 9.34 -22.69 -8.53
C ASP A 200 10.40 -21.96 -9.40
N LYS A 201 11.31 -22.74 -10.01
CA LYS A 201 12.40 -22.17 -10.81
C LYS A 201 11.92 -21.40 -12.06
N ASP A 202 10.77 -21.76 -12.57
CA ASP A 202 10.10 -21.15 -13.72
C ASP A 202 9.00 -20.14 -13.31
N ALA A 203 8.93 -19.81 -12.03
CA ALA A 203 8.02 -18.79 -11.53
C ALA A 203 8.24 -17.43 -12.23
N ALA A 204 7.22 -16.60 -12.18
CA ALA A 204 7.34 -15.20 -12.59
C ALA A 204 8.43 -14.48 -11.77
N VAL A 205 9.03 -13.46 -12.35
CA VAL A 205 10.10 -12.70 -11.68
C VAL A 205 9.79 -11.21 -11.62
N VAL A 206 10.24 -10.58 -10.53
CA VAL A 206 10.42 -9.14 -10.46
C VAL A 206 11.85 -8.82 -10.88
N CYS A 207 12.02 -8.15 -12.00
CA CYS A 207 13.31 -7.73 -12.54
C CYS A 207 13.63 -6.32 -12.06
N ILE A 208 14.63 -6.19 -11.22
CA ILE A 208 15.03 -4.95 -10.54
C ILE A 208 16.06 -4.22 -11.40
N LEU A 209 15.67 -3.05 -11.94
CA LEU A 209 16.55 -2.14 -12.67
C LEU A 209 17.08 -1.09 -11.70
N ASP A 210 18.29 -1.30 -11.15
CA ASP A 210 18.84 -0.50 -10.05
C ASP A 210 20.38 -0.53 -10.03
N THR A 211 20.99 -0.37 -8.88
CA THR A 211 22.45 -0.41 -8.62
C THR A 211 23.02 -1.83 -8.52
N GLY A 212 22.21 -2.85 -8.77
CA GLY A 212 22.54 -4.26 -8.59
C GLY A 212 22.01 -4.82 -7.26
N VAL A 213 21.89 -6.13 -7.19
CA VAL A 213 21.41 -6.89 -6.02
C VAL A 213 22.49 -7.85 -5.54
N GLN A 214 22.67 -7.95 -4.23
CA GLN A 214 23.57 -8.92 -3.62
C GLN A 214 22.91 -10.30 -3.54
N ASP A 215 23.24 -11.18 -4.46
CA ASP A 215 22.69 -12.55 -4.52
C ASP A 215 23.18 -13.45 -3.37
N THR A 216 24.27 -13.09 -2.72
CA THR A 216 24.81 -13.82 -1.56
C THR A 216 24.14 -13.49 -0.23
N HIS A 217 23.20 -12.51 -0.21
CA HIS A 217 22.44 -12.20 0.99
C HIS A 217 21.57 -13.41 1.37
N PRO A 218 21.61 -13.92 2.64
CA PRO A 218 20.96 -15.19 3.01
C PRO A 218 19.47 -15.27 2.71
N LEU A 219 18.74 -14.14 2.80
CA LEU A 219 17.31 -14.07 2.51
C LEU A 219 16.99 -13.89 1.03
N LEU A 220 17.99 -13.66 0.17
CA LEU A 220 17.79 -13.46 -1.28
C LEU A 220 18.36 -14.62 -2.12
N THR A 221 19.39 -15.31 -1.61
CA THR A 221 20.19 -16.28 -2.37
C THR A 221 19.39 -17.38 -3.05
N ASP A 222 18.29 -17.82 -2.45
CA ASP A 222 17.45 -18.89 -3.02
C ASP A 222 16.41 -18.34 -4.04
N SER A 223 16.23 -17.02 -4.10
CA SER A 223 15.26 -16.33 -4.99
C SER A 223 15.90 -15.70 -6.22
N ILE A 224 17.23 -15.51 -6.21
CA ILE A 224 17.98 -14.93 -7.32
C ILE A 224 19.27 -15.75 -7.50
N GLY A 225 19.54 -16.24 -8.70
CA GLY A 225 20.76 -17.00 -9.01
C GLY A 225 21.78 -16.13 -9.75
N ALA A 226 23.02 -16.62 -9.84
CA ALA A 226 24.06 -15.91 -10.61
C ALA A 226 23.67 -15.66 -12.08
N ALA A 227 22.87 -16.55 -12.65
CA ALA A 227 22.34 -16.38 -14.00
C ALA A 227 21.26 -15.31 -14.13
N ASP A 228 20.67 -14.86 -13.01
CA ASP A 228 19.64 -13.83 -12.97
C ASP A 228 20.24 -12.42 -12.71
N LEU A 229 21.58 -12.33 -12.66
CA LEU A 229 22.30 -11.07 -12.45
C LEU A 229 22.85 -10.57 -13.78
N HIS A 230 22.45 -9.37 -14.15
CA HIS A 230 22.82 -8.74 -15.41
C HIS A 230 23.39 -7.33 -15.19
N VAL A 231 24.03 -6.80 -16.24
CA VAL A 231 24.49 -5.41 -16.32
C VAL A 231 24.02 -4.78 -17.63
N ALA A 232 23.61 -3.52 -17.60
CA ALA A 232 23.25 -2.78 -18.82
C ALA A 232 24.48 -2.49 -19.69
N ASP A 233 25.63 -2.27 -19.08
CA ASP A 233 26.92 -2.09 -19.75
C ASP A 233 27.85 -3.29 -19.43
N PRO A 234 28.35 -4.03 -20.43
CA PRO A 234 29.18 -5.21 -20.21
C PRO A 234 30.54 -4.91 -19.52
N ARG A 235 30.93 -3.64 -19.40
CA ARG A 235 32.15 -3.23 -18.67
C ARG A 235 31.95 -3.24 -17.17
N TRP A 236 30.69 -3.29 -16.67
CA TRP A 236 30.39 -3.27 -15.25
C TRP A 236 30.40 -4.68 -14.65
N GLN A 237 30.65 -4.74 -13.34
CA GLN A 237 30.48 -5.96 -12.56
C GLN A 237 29.05 -6.06 -12.06
N THR A 238 28.52 -7.27 -11.92
CA THR A 238 27.17 -7.51 -11.36
C THR A 238 27.10 -7.23 -9.87
N THR A 239 28.24 -7.35 -9.15
CA THR A 239 28.31 -7.09 -7.71
C THR A 239 27.95 -5.65 -7.38
N PRO A 240 26.98 -5.42 -6.47
CA PRO A 240 26.59 -4.08 -6.08
C PRO A 240 27.62 -3.44 -5.15
N VAL A 241 27.82 -2.12 -5.30
CA VAL A 241 28.58 -1.29 -4.35
C VAL A 241 27.67 -0.47 -3.48
N GLN A 242 26.48 -0.15 -3.98
CA GLN A 242 25.43 0.58 -3.26
C GLN A 242 24.34 -0.37 -2.77
N SER A 243 23.74 -0.05 -1.62
CA SER A 243 22.77 -0.92 -0.95
C SER A 243 21.37 -0.89 -1.59
N HIS A 244 21.00 0.19 -2.29
CA HIS A 244 19.64 0.49 -2.73
C HIS A 244 18.98 -0.67 -3.50
N GLY A 245 19.64 -1.25 -4.49
CA GLY A 245 19.08 -2.39 -5.24
C GLY A 245 18.85 -3.62 -4.36
N THR A 246 19.71 -3.88 -3.36
CA THR A 246 19.54 -4.98 -2.40
C THR A 246 18.39 -4.71 -1.44
N GLU A 247 18.19 -3.47 -1.00
CA GLU A 247 17.06 -3.04 -0.17
C GLU A 247 15.74 -3.22 -0.93
N MET A 248 15.71 -2.78 -2.19
CA MET A 248 14.53 -2.95 -3.04
C MET A 248 14.22 -4.43 -3.33
N ALA A 249 15.23 -5.29 -3.40
CA ALA A 249 15.06 -6.73 -3.57
C ALA A 249 14.35 -7.36 -2.37
N GLY A 250 14.71 -6.97 -1.15
CA GLY A 250 14.01 -7.43 0.06
C GLY A 250 12.54 -7.03 0.05
N LEU A 251 12.23 -5.77 -0.23
CA LEU A 251 10.85 -5.29 -0.29
C LEU A 251 10.05 -5.91 -1.45
N ALA A 252 10.68 -6.11 -2.61
CA ALA A 252 10.02 -6.73 -3.75
C ALA A 252 9.72 -8.22 -3.54
N LEU A 253 10.39 -8.89 -2.62
CA LEU A 253 10.20 -10.31 -2.30
C LEU A 253 9.28 -10.53 -1.12
N TYR A 254 9.46 -9.76 -0.04
CA TYR A 254 8.81 -9.96 1.26
C TYR A 254 7.78 -8.87 1.60
N GLY A 255 7.79 -7.73 0.93
CA GLY A 255 7.17 -6.51 1.44
C GLY A 255 7.98 -5.96 2.61
N ASP A 256 7.32 -5.43 3.65
CA ASP A 256 7.99 -5.09 4.90
C ASP A 256 8.45 -6.38 5.60
N LEU A 257 9.75 -6.56 5.69
CA LEU A 257 10.37 -7.78 6.23
C LEU A 257 10.03 -8.01 7.70
N HIS A 258 9.68 -6.96 8.44
CA HIS A 258 9.26 -7.04 9.83
C HIS A 258 8.15 -8.09 10.04
N ALA A 259 7.10 -8.06 9.22
CA ALA A 259 5.99 -9.00 9.33
C ALA A 259 6.43 -10.47 9.18
N ALA A 260 7.34 -10.74 8.22
CA ALA A 260 7.87 -12.08 7.99
C ALA A 260 8.80 -12.57 9.11
N LEU A 261 9.55 -11.67 9.76
CA LEU A 261 10.47 -12.02 10.84
C LEU A 261 9.74 -12.34 12.15
N VAL A 262 8.70 -11.57 12.49
CA VAL A 262 7.96 -11.78 13.75
C VAL A 262 6.90 -12.89 13.68
N ASP A 263 6.49 -13.30 12.48
CA ASP A 263 5.59 -14.44 12.29
C ASP A 263 6.33 -15.76 12.52
N THR A 264 5.64 -16.76 13.03
CA THR A 264 6.15 -18.12 13.20
C THR A 264 5.68 -19.09 12.11
N GLN A 265 4.78 -18.62 11.23
CA GLN A 265 4.23 -19.45 10.16
C GLN A 265 5.19 -19.58 8.97
N PRO A 266 5.08 -20.64 8.16
CA PRO A 266 5.81 -20.74 6.92
C PRO A 266 5.50 -19.56 5.97
N VAL A 267 6.54 -18.94 5.43
CA VAL A 267 6.42 -17.85 4.46
C VAL A 267 6.54 -18.42 3.04
N GLN A 268 5.46 -18.32 2.27
CA GLN A 268 5.43 -18.82 0.89
C GLN A 268 5.84 -17.70 -0.08
N LEU A 269 6.99 -17.85 -0.71
CA LEU A 269 7.40 -17.00 -1.82
C LEU A 269 6.74 -17.50 -3.12
N THR A 270 6.12 -16.60 -3.85
CA THR A 270 5.33 -16.92 -5.05
C THR A 270 6.04 -16.60 -6.35
N HIS A 271 7.01 -15.70 -6.32
CA HIS A 271 7.81 -15.24 -7.45
C HIS A 271 9.29 -15.20 -7.07
N ARG A 272 10.12 -15.00 -8.05
CA ARG A 272 11.59 -14.89 -7.92
C ARG A 272 12.07 -13.50 -8.31
N LEU A 273 13.36 -13.27 -8.22
CA LEU A 273 14.00 -12.02 -8.58
C LEU A 273 14.94 -12.18 -9.76
N GLU A 274 15.08 -11.13 -10.54
CA GLU A 274 16.17 -10.85 -11.46
C GLU A 274 16.73 -9.46 -11.17
N SER A 275 17.97 -9.19 -11.48
CA SER A 275 18.59 -7.90 -11.29
C SER A 275 19.37 -7.48 -12.54
N VAL A 276 19.16 -6.24 -12.95
CA VAL A 276 20.01 -5.60 -13.95
C VAL A 276 20.63 -4.37 -13.31
N LYS A 277 21.95 -4.39 -13.14
CA LYS A 277 22.67 -3.19 -12.72
C LYS A 277 22.64 -2.18 -13.88
N PHE A 278 21.85 -1.18 -13.69
CA PHE A 278 21.51 -0.15 -14.69
C PHE A 278 22.19 1.18 -14.36
N LEU A 279 22.59 1.38 -13.11
CA LEU A 279 23.42 2.47 -12.66
C LEU A 279 24.83 1.98 -12.32
N PRO A 280 25.89 2.69 -12.72
CA PRO A 280 27.26 2.37 -12.32
C PRO A 280 27.51 2.65 -10.84
N ASP A 281 28.67 2.23 -10.33
CA ASP A 281 29.02 2.35 -8.92
C ASP A 281 29.07 3.79 -8.40
N ASN A 282 29.35 4.76 -9.26
CA ASN A 282 29.27 6.20 -8.95
C ASN A 282 27.87 6.79 -9.06
N ALA A 283 26.84 5.96 -9.33
CA ALA A 283 25.43 6.32 -9.52
C ALA A 283 25.14 7.33 -10.63
N HIS A 284 26.07 7.56 -11.56
CA HIS A 284 25.89 8.45 -12.70
C HIS A 284 26.26 7.77 -14.01
N ASN A 285 25.39 7.81 -15.00
CA ASN A 285 25.70 7.42 -16.35
C ASN A 285 26.26 8.62 -17.10
N ASP A 286 27.54 8.57 -17.44
CA ASP A 286 28.20 9.63 -18.20
C ASP A 286 27.60 9.74 -19.60
N ARG A 287 26.94 10.89 -19.88
CA ARG A 287 26.49 11.33 -21.23
C ARG A 287 25.64 10.36 -22.05
N ASP A 288 25.16 9.25 -21.47
CA ASP A 288 24.26 8.34 -22.14
C ASP A 288 22.78 8.74 -21.92
N LEU A 289 21.95 8.40 -22.90
CA LEU A 289 20.50 8.55 -22.77
C LEU A 289 19.93 7.45 -21.89
N TYR A 290 19.33 7.80 -20.75
CA TYR A 290 18.69 6.84 -19.84
C TYR A 290 17.68 5.91 -20.52
N GLY A 291 16.96 6.39 -21.55
CA GLY A 291 16.06 5.55 -22.34
C GLY A 291 16.78 4.43 -23.09
N ALA A 292 17.97 4.70 -23.64
CA ALA A 292 18.78 3.70 -24.32
C ALA A 292 19.40 2.69 -23.33
N ILE A 293 19.86 3.17 -22.17
CA ILE A 293 20.38 2.29 -21.11
C ILE A 293 19.25 1.38 -20.59
N THR A 294 18.07 1.92 -20.38
CA THR A 294 16.88 1.13 -19.96
C THR A 294 16.52 0.07 -21.00
N ALA A 295 16.57 0.39 -22.28
CA ALA A 295 16.31 -0.58 -23.34
C ALA A 295 17.32 -1.73 -23.31
N ARG A 296 18.63 -1.45 -23.21
CA ARG A 296 19.67 -2.47 -23.03
C ARG A 296 19.46 -3.29 -21.75
N ALA A 297 19.08 -2.64 -20.66
CA ALA A 297 18.81 -3.32 -19.40
C ALA A 297 17.64 -4.30 -19.49
N VAL A 298 16.62 -3.97 -20.26
CA VAL A 298 15.45 -4.85 -20.52
C VAL A 298 15.83 -6.04 -21.38
N ASP A 299 16.65 -5.82 -22.43
CA ASP A 299 17.03 -6.88 -23.37
C ASP A 299 17.89 -7.95 -22.72
N ARG A 300 18.74 -7.62 -21.75
CA ARG A 300 19.69 -8.57 -21.12
C ARG A 300 19.00 -9.81 -20.54
N PRO A 301 18.03 -9.70 -19.62
CA PRO A 301 17.31 -10.87 -19.10
C PRO A 301 16.39 -11.52 -20.15
N GLU A 302 15.87 -10.76 -21.12
CA GLU A 302 15.00 -11.31 -22.17
C GLU A 302 15.76 -12.16 -23.19
N ILE A 303 16.99 -11.81 -23.53
CA ILE A 303 17.87 -12.63 -24.40
C ILE A 303 18.18 -13.95 -23.71
N GLN A 304 18.47 -13.93 -22.41
CA GLN A 304 18.85 -15.14 -21.67
C GLN A 304 17.65 -16.08 -21.41
N ALA A 305 16.48 -15.53 -21.08
CA ALA A 305 15.30 -16.34 -20.74
C ALA A 305 14.02 -15.69 -21.31
N ALA A 306 13.87 -15.73 -22.64
CA ALA A 306 12.81 -15.06 -23.38
C ALA A 306 11.39 -15.47 -22.97
N ALA A 307 11.19 -16.71 -22.53
CA ALA A 307 9.87 -17.24 -22.12
C ALA A 307 9.48 -16.87 -20.67
N ARG A 308 10.41 -16.34 -19.86
CA ARG A 308 10.15 -16.02 -18.45
C ARG A 308 9.23 -14.82 -18.33
N ARG A 309 8.20 -14.93 -17.49
CA ARG A 309 7.28 -13.81 -17.21
C ARG A 309 7.97 -12.81 -16.29
N ARG A 310 7.98 -11.55 -16.69
CA ARG A 310 8.68 -10.47 -16.00
C ARG A 310 7.78 -9.30 -15.67
N VAL A 311 8.05 -8.73 -14.50
CA VAL A 311 7.61 -7.41 -14.09
C VAL A 311 8.87 -6.58 -13.91
N PHE A 312 9.04 -5.52 -14.68
CA PHE A 312 10.19 -4.63 -14.56
C PHE A 312 9.92 -3.56 -13.51
N MET A 313 10.79 -3.48 -12.52
CA MET A 313 10.73 -2.48 -11.47
C MET A 313 11.89 -1.50 -11.63
N LEU A 314 11.56 -0.22 -11.79
CA LEU A 314 12.50 0.89 -11.86
C LEU A 314 12.25 1.83 -10.69
N ALA A 315 13.00 1.63 -9.60
CA ALA A 315 12.90 2.43 -8.38
C ALA A 315 13.86 3.63 -8.38
N VAL A 316 14.34 4.02 -9.55
CA VAL A 316 15.30 5.12 -9.76
C VAL A 316 14.66 6.20 -10.61
N THR A 317 14.83 7.46 -10.22
CA THR A 317 14.33 8.63 -10.93
C THR A 317 15.42 9.67 -11.12
N ALA A 318 15.27 10.52 -12.13
CA ALA A 318 16.16 11.64 -12.39
C ALA A 318 15.42 12.97 -12.23
N ARG A 319 16.02 13.89 -11.48
CA ARG A 319 15.55 15.26 -11.43
C ARG A 319 15.74 15.94 -12.79
N ARG A 320 14.80 16.78 -13.18
CA ARG A 320 15.04 17.71 -14.29
C ARG A 320 16.00 18.79 -13.80
N PRO A 321 17.08 19.09 -14.55
CA PRO A 321 17.95 20.18 -14.17
C PRO A 321 17.17 21.50 -14.14
N SER A 322 17.43 22.33 -13.14
CA SER A 322 16.95 23.70 -13.10
C SER A 322 17.54 24.50 -14.27
N VAL A 323 16.77 25.43 -14.84
CA VAL A 323 17.21 26.23 -15.99
C VAL A 323 18.46 27.07 -15.66
N ASP A 324 18.68 27.35 -14.39
CA ASP A 324 19.70 28.29 -13.90
C ASP A 324 20.96 27.60 -13.31
N GLY A 325 21.04 26.26 -13.34
CA GLY A 325 22.15 25.50 -12.74
C GLY A 325 22.29 25.66 -11.21
N THR A 326 21.36 26.35 -10.58
CA THR A 326 21.20 26.43 -9.13
C THR A 326 20.07 25.51 -8.70
N ASP A 327 20.28 24.72 -7.66
CA ASP A 327 19.26 23.79 -7.11
C ASP A 327 18.04 24.49 -6.49
N THR A 328 17.93 25.81 -6.67
CA THR A 328 16.90 26.67 -6.14
C THR A 328 15.90 27.04 -7.23
N GLU A 329 14.66 26.55 -7.06
CA GLU A 329 13.39 26.90 -7.69
C GLU A 329 13.31 26.99 -9.24
N PRO A 330 12.41 26.22 -9.88
CA PRO A 330 12.14 26.37 -11.31
C PRO A 330 11.33 27.66 -11.54
N THR A 331 11.98 28.74 -11.93
CA THR A 331 11.36 30.03 -12.25
C THR A 331 10.63 30.09 -13.59
N THR A 332 10.74 29.05 -14.41
CA THR A 332 10.00 28.94 -15.68
C THR A 332 9.03 27.76 -15.65
N ARG A 333 7.78 28.00 -16.03
CA ARG A 333 6.76 26.96 -16.26
C ARG A 333 7.21 26.01 -17.39
N ILE A 334 8.10 25.10 -17.06
CA ILE A 334 8.33 23.91 -17.89
C ILE A 334 7.02 23.13 -17.87
N ASP A 335 6.56 22.63 -18.99
CA ASP A 335 5.41 21.73 -19.07
C ASP A 335 5.76 20.42 -18.34
N THR A 336 5.51 20.40 -17.02
CA THR A 336 6.04 19.42 -16.07
C THR A 336 5.49 18.01 -16.29
N GLY A 337 4.35 17.87 -16.95
CA GLY A 337 3.76 16.57 -17.32
C GLY A 337 4.21 16.06 -18.70
N ARG A 338 5.04 16.84 -19.40
CA ARG A 338 5.49 16.49 -20.74
C ARG A 338 6.39 15.24 -20.72
N PRO A 339 6.12 14.23 -21.57
CA PRO A 339 7.00 13.09 -21.73
C PRO A 339 8.42 13.50 -22.15
N THR A 340 9.41 12.84 -21.55
CA THR A 340 10.83 12.95 -21.90
C THR A 340 11.23 11.86 -22.87
N SER A 341 12.49 11.87 -23.31
CA SER A 341 13.05 10.74 -24.05
C SER A 341 13.04 9.45 -23.25
N TRP A 342 13.27 9.54 -21.93
CA TRP A 342 13.29 8.37 -21.03
C TRP A 342 11.89 7.80 -20.80
N SER A 343 10.93 8.62 -20.41
CA SER A 343 9.54 8.15 -20.23
C SER A 343 8.93 7.63 -21.54
N ALA A 344 9.26 8.26 -22.68
CA ALA A 344 8.83 7.77 -23.99
C ALA A 344 9.51 6.43 -24.37
N ALA A 345 10.76 6.21 -24.00
CA ALA A 345 11.41 4.92 -24.19
C ALA A 345 10.73 3.82 -23.37
N ILE A 346 10.39 4.10 -22.10
CA ILE A 346 9.61 3.16 -21.26
C ILE A 346 8.24 2.89 -21.88
N ASP A 347 7.55 3.90 -22.40
CA ASP A 347 6.27 3.71 -23.07
C ASP A 347 6.40 2.83 -24.33
N ALA A 348 7.47 3.00 -25.10
CA ALA A 348 7.76 2.18 -26.28
C ALA A 348 8.10 0.73 -25.89
N LEU A 349 8.93 0.53 -24.87
CA LEU A 349 9.29 -0.80 -24.34
C LEU A 349 8.06 -1.51 -23.76
N ALA A 350 7.23 -0.81 -22.99
CA ALA A 350 5.98 -1.35 -22.47
C ALA A 350 5.02 -1.76 -23.58
N PHE A 351 4.96 -0.98 -24.65
CA PHE A 351 4.15 -1.27 -25.83
C PHE A 351 4.68 -2.47 -26.64
N GLY A 352 5.89 -2.95 -26.37
CA GLY A 352 6.49 -4.14 -26.97
C GLY A 352 7.58 -3.87 -27.99
N ARG A 353 8.18 -2.67 -27.99
CA ARG A 353 9.40 -2.40 -28.78
C ARG A 353 10.64 -2.87 -28.02
N ALA A 354 11.71 -3.12 -28.74
CA ALA A 354 13.03 -3.43 -28.21
C ALA A 354 14.09 -2.67 -28.99
N ILE A 355 15.32 -2.65 -28.50
CA ILE A 355 16.46 -2.10 -29.24
C ILE A 355 17.00 -3.18 -30.17
N ASP A 356 17.42 -2.76 -31.36
CA ASP A 356 18.14 -3.63 -32.30
C ASP A 356 19.63 -3.26 -32.22
N ASP A 357 20.51 -4.22 -31.96
CA ASP A 357 21.96 -3.98 -31.88
C ASP A 357 22.57 -3.50 -33.19
N SER A 358 21.94 -3.83 -34.34
CA SER A 358 22.37 -3.41 -35.66
C SER A 358 21.89 -2.01 -36.03
N ASP A 359 20.78 -1.55 -35.48
CA ASP A 359 20.22 -0.21 -35.66
C ASP A 359 19.68 0.27 -34.30
N PRO A 360 20.38 1.20 -33.60
CA PRO A 360 20.05 1.59 -32.23
C PRO A 360 18.74 2.38 -32.11
N LYS A 361 17.73 1.93 -32.84
CA LYS A 361 16.36 2.43 -32.76
C LYS A 361 15.48 1.49 -31.94
N LEU A 362 14.52 2.06 -31.23
CA LEU A 362 13.45 1.26 -30.62
C LEU A 362 12.49 0.80 -31.72
N THR A 363 12.62 -0.45 -32.15
CA THR A 363 11.85 -1.10 -33.19
C THR A 363 11.15 -2.36 -32.68
N TYR A 364 10.32 -2.98 -33.51
CA TYR A 364 9.86 -4.35 -33.21
C TYR A 364 10.93 -5.32 -33.71
N LEU A 365 11.38 -6.22 -32.86
CA LEU A 365 12.42 -7.21 -33.21
C LEU A 365 11.95 -8.13 -34.33
N ASP A 366 10.67 -8.46 -34.34
CA ASP A 366 10.05 -9.20 -35.45
C ASP A 366 8.77 -8.49 -35.89
N ARG A 367 8.67 -8.19 -37.17
CA ARG A 367 7.48 -7.56 -37.75
C ARG A 367 6.31 -8.53 -37.89
N ASP A 368 6.59 -9.80 -37.96
CA ASP A 368 5.63 -10.87 -38.23
C ASP A 368 5.15 -11.52 -36.93
N GLU A 369 5.89 -11.36 -35.81
CA GLU A 369 5.49 -11.84 -34.48
C GLU A 369 4.56 -10.87 -33.74
N PRO A 370 3.68 -11.40 -32.86
CA PRO A 370 2.89 -10.55 -31.95
C PRO A 370 3.81 -9.74 -31.03
N ARG A 371 3.52 -8.46 -30.87
CA ARG A 371 4.20 -7.62 -29.88
C ARG A 371 4.25 -8.29 -28.52
N ARG A 372 5.36 -8.13 -27.79
CA ARG A 372 5.55 -8.60 -26.41
C ARG A 372 5.48 -7.41 -25.47
N PRO A 373 4.28 -7.03 -25.00
CA PRO A 373 4.14 -5.93 -24.04
C PRO A 373 4.79 -6.30 -22.71
N ARG A 374 5.27 -5.27 -21.99
CA ARG A 374 5.94 -5.41 -20.70
C ARG A 374 5.30 -4.53 -19.65
N LEU A 375 5.20 -5.02 -18.41
CA LEU A 375 4.77 -4.22 -17.28
C LEU A 375 5.99 -3.56 -16.63
N PHE A 376 5.95 -2.23 -16.57
CA PHE A 376 6.89 -1.41 -15.82
C PHE A 376 6.21 -0.80 -14.61
N LEU A 377 6.88 -0.87 -13.47
CA LEU A 377 6.55 -0.11 -12.26
C LEU A 377 7.65 0.92 -12.05
N VAL A 378 7.24 2.17 -11.84
CA VAL A 378 8.17 3.30 -11.73
C VAL A 378 7.83 4.12 -10.49
N SER A 379 8.86 4.51 -9.71
CA SER A 379 8.67 5.39 -8.56
C SER A 379 8.33 6.81 -8.99
N ALA A 380 7.49 7.49 -8.20
CA ALA A 380 7.07 8.87 -8.49
C ALA A 380 8.18 9.90 -8.29
N GLY A 381 9.24 9.55 -7.56
CA GLY A 381 10.31 10.44 -7.16
C GLY A 381 10.11 11.03 -5.78
N ASN A 382 11.20 11.58 -5.21
CA ASN A 382 11.26 11.93 -3.81
C ASN A 382 11.57 13.41 -3.58
N ILE A 383 10.93 13.99 -2.56
CA ILE A 383 11.29 15.29 -2.00
C ILE A 383 12.40 15.05 -0.97
N ARG A 384 13.57 15.64 -1.18
CA ARG A 384 14.76 15.36 -0.37
C ARG A 384 15.11 16.47 0.62
N ASP A 385 14.68 17.70 0.35
CA ASP A 385 14.95 18.90 1.14
C ASP A 385 13.72 19.27 2.02
N LEU A 386 13.28 18.31 2.83
CA LEU A 386 12.20 18.52 3.77
C LEU A 386 12.61 19.49 4.88
N ARG A 387 11.69 20.40 5.24
CA ARG A 387 11.87 21.35 6.33
C ARG A 387 10.78 21.15 7.37
N GLY A 388 11.15 21.19 8.64
CA GLY A 388 10.20 20.98 9.73
C GLY A 388 9.08 22.02 9.84
N THR A 389 9.20 23.13 9.14
CA THR A 389 8.19 24.21 9.09
C THR A 389 7.21 24.07 7.92
N ASP A 390 7.44 23.14 6.98
CA ASP A 390 6.65 23.02 5.76
C ASP A 390 5.31 22.32 6.03
N ASP A 391 4.24 22.77 5.37
CA ASP A 391 3.07 21.94 5.13
C ASP A 391 3.44 20.92 4.05
N HIS A 392 3.65 19.67 4.45
CA HIS A 392 4.15 18.62 3.57
C HIS A 392 3.25 18.39 2.34
N LEU A 393 1.93 18.59 2.45
CA LEU A 393 1.05 18.44 1.31
C LEU A 393 1.15 19.61 0.34
N ALA A 394 1.21 20.84 0.85
CA ALA A 394 1.46 22.01 0.01
C ALA A 394 2.82 21.91 -0.68
N ARG A 395 3.82 21.36 0.01
CA ARG A 395 5.14 21.09 -0.58
C ARG A 395 5.04 20.06 -1.69
N SER A 396 4.39 18.91 -1.44
CA SER A 396 4.20 17.85 -2.44
C SER A 396 3.41 18.32 -3.67
N ASP A 397 2.49 19.28 -3.51
CA ASP A 397 1.67 19.80 -4.60
C ASP A 397 2.48 20.57 -5.66
N VAL A 398 3.56 21.22 -5.26
CA VAL A 398 4.42 21.99 -6.16
C VAL A 398 5.60 21.18 -6.70
N GLU A 399 5.83 20.00 -6.18
CA GLU A 399 6.88 19.08 -6.60
C GLU A 399 6.35 18.02 -7.58
N PRO A 400 6.57 18.19 -8.89
CA PRO A 400 6.10 17.24 -9.90
C PRO A 400 6.83 15.90 -9.80
N VAL A 401 6.16 14.81 -10.21
CA VAL A 401 6.83 13.51 -10.34
C VAL A 401 8.09 13.63 -11.17
N GLU A 402 9.13 12.88 -10.78
CA GLU A 402 10.43 12.87 -11.45
C GLU A 402 10.42 12.00 -12.72
N ASP A 403 11.36 12.25 -13.63
CA ASP A 403 11.55 11.42 -14.81
C ASP A 403 12.04 10.01 -14.39
N PRO A 404 11.43 8.92 -14.90
CA PRO A 404 10.45 8.81 -15.99
C PRO A 404 8.99 8.57 -15.52
N ALA A 405 8.62 8.97 -14.33
CA ALA A 405 7.31 8.69 -13.72
C ALA A 405 6.10 9.28 -14.49
N GLN A 406 6.30 10.21 -15.42
CA GLN A 406 5.26 10.72 -16.32
C GLN A 406 4.93 9.78 -17.48
N SER A 407 5.55 8.60 -17.56
CA SER A 407 5.22 7.57 -18.55
C SER A 407 3.73 7.24 -18.54
N TRP A 408 3.12 7.04 -19.71
CA TRP A 408 1.71 6.71 -19.86
C TRP A 408 1.42 5.23 -19.61
N ASN A 409 2.35 4.36 -20.01
CA ASN A 409 2.18 2.91 -19.96
C ASN A 409 2.69 2.28 -18.67
N ALA A 410 3.66 2.90 -18.00
CA ALA A 410 4.13 2.41 -16.70
C ALA A 410 3.08 2.64 -15.60
N LEU A 411 3.08 1.75 -14.61
CA LEU A 411 2.40 1.96 -13.34
C LEU A 411 3.30 2.81 -12.43
N THR A 412 2.94 4.06 -12.25
CA THR A 412 3.68 4.99 -11.39
C THR A 412 3.19 4.87 -9.96
N VAL A 413 4.11 4.66 -9.03
CA VAL A 413 3.82 4.45 -7.61
C VAL A 413 4.33 5.63 -6.79
N GLY A 414 3.42 6.29 -6.08
CA GLY A 414 3.72 7.28 -5.05
C GLY A 414 3.78 6.65 -3.67
N ALA A 415 4.09 7.46 -2.66
CA ALA A 415 4.18 7.00 -1.28
C ALA A 415 3.08 7.62 -0.40
N TYR A 416 2.44 6.79 0.42
CA TYR A 416 1.68 7.24 1.57
C TYR A 416 2.36 6.73 2.85
N SER A 417 1.98 7.26 4.02
CA SER A 417 2.50 6.79 5.29
C SER A 417 1.46 5.90 6.00
N ASN A 418 1.88 4.68 6.35
CA ASN A 418 1.12 3.82 7.24
C ASN A 418 1.67 3.85 8.67
N ARG A 419 2.58 4.78 8.96
CA ARG A 419 3.41 4.84 10.17
C ARG A 419 3.39 6.25 10.74
N ASP A 420 2.89 6.40 11.96
CA ASP A 420 2.89 7.65 12.72
C ASP A 420 3.15 7.41 14.21
N ASP A 421 3.55 6.19 14.56
CA ASP A 421 3.86 5.81 15.93
C ASP A 421 5.37 5.97 16.19
N MET A 422 5.72 6.85 17.12
CA MET A 422 7.10 7.08 17.58
C MET A 422 7.52 6.16 18.71
N SER A 423 6.67 5.18 19.05
CA SER A 423 7.00 4.19 20.05
C SER A 423 8.18 3.33 19.64
N GLY A 424 9.11 3.13 20.55
CA GLY A 424 10.32 2.39 20.29
C GLY A 424 11.31 3.11 19.39
N ALA A 425 11.10 4.40 19.06
CA ALA A 425 12.13 5.19 18.40
C ALA A 425 13.39 5.28 19.26
N PRO A 426 14.59 5.26 18.65
CA PRO A 426 15.85 5.49 19.37
C PRO A 426 15.84 6.75 20.22
N ALA A 427 16.63 6.78 21.29
CA ALA A 427 16.68 7.91 22.23
C ALA A 427 17.01 9.25 21.54
N ASP A 428 17.76 9.22 20.45
CA ASP A 428 18.14 10.39 19.64
C ASP A 428 16.92 11.09 19.03
N PHE A 429 15.76 10.38 18.93
CA PHE A 429 14.50 10.92 18.43
C PHE A 429 13.52 11.31 19.55
N ALA A 430 14.00 11.48 20.78
CA ALA A 430 13.12 11.90 21.86
C ALA A 430 12.44 13.23 21.58
N GLY A 431 11.12 13.28 21.67
CA GLY A 431 10.32 14.48 21.39
C GLY A 431 10.09 14.81 19.89
N TYR A 432 10.60 14.00 18.96
CA TYR A 432 10.25 14.15 17.55
C TYR A 432 8.79 13.76 17.31
N VAL A 433 8.16 14.42 16.33
CA VAL A 433 6.75 14.21 15.95
C VAL A 433 6.65 13.79 14.49
N PRO A 434 5.90 12.75 14.13
CA PRO A 434 5.68 12.38 12.73
C PRO A 434 5.05 13.50 11.93
N VAL A 435 5.52 13.73 10.69
CA VAL A 435 5.02 14.80 9.83
C VAL A 435 3.68 14.45 9.20
N ALA A 436 3.52 13.24 8.68
CA ALA A 436 2.26 12.77 8.13
C ALA A 436 1.53 11.88 9.14
N LYS A 437 0.21 12.00 9.22
CA LYS A 437 -0.63 11.06 9.96
C LYS A 437 -0.76 9.76 9.19
N ARG A 438 -1.06 8.68 9.92
CA ARG A 438 -1.35 7.39 9.30
C ARG A 438 -2.43 7.52 8.22
N GLY A 439 -2.15 6.98 7.05
CA GLY A 439 -3.05 7.02 5.90
C GLY A 439 -2.95 8.27 5.02
N GLU A 440 -2.15 9.27 5.39
CA GLU A 440 -1.89 10.47 4.57
C GLU A 440 -0.74 10.26 3.56
N LEU A 441 -0.56 11.23 2.66
CA LEU A 441 0.58 11.26 1.74
C LEU A 441 1.88 11.30 2.54
N SER A 442 2.82 10.43 2.19
CA SER A 442 4.17 10.51 2.77
C SER A 442 4.82 11.85 2.40
N PRO A 443 5.50 12.51 3.35
CA PRO A 443 6.14 13.81 3.10
C PRO A 443 7.17 13.77 1.97
N VAL A 444 7.69 12.60 1.66
CA VAL A 444 8.67 12.40 0.58
C VAL A 444 8.04 12.26 -0.81
N SER A 445 6.73 12.00 -0.90
CA SER A 445 6.09 11.68 -2.18
C SER A 445 5.88 12.90 -3.07
N ARG A 446 6.27 12.77 -4.33
CA ARG A 446 5.95 13.74 -5.37
C ARG A 446 4.59 13.45 -6.00
N THR A 447 4.01 14.46 -6.67
CA THR A 447 2.64 14.42 -7.20
C THR A 447 2.56 14.95 -8.62
N SER A 448 1.37 14.92 -9.23
CA SER A 448 1.12 15.55 -10.53
C SER A 448 0.14 16.74 -10.44
N VAL A 449 0.03 17.36 -9.27
CA VAL A 449 -0.93 18.48 -9.07
C VAL A 449 -0.67 19.64 -10.04
N VAL A 450 0.59 19.91 -10.34
CA VAL A 450 1.00 21.00 -11.27
C VAL A 450 0.88 20.63 -12.75
N PHE A 451 0.52 19.39 -13.11
CA PHE A 451 0.37 18.99 -14.51
C PHE A 451 -0.81 19.68 -15.20
N ASP A 452 -0.67 20.01 -16.48
CA ASP A 452 -1.80 20.44 -17.30
C ASP A 452 -2.85 19.32 -17.41
N ARG A 453 -4.06 19.60 -16.91
CA ARG A 453 -5.16 18.64 -16.82
C ARG A 453 -5.67 18.17 -18.17
N THR A 454 -5.46 18.95 -19.21
CA THR A 454 -5.98 18.68 -20.55
C THR A 454 -5.00 17.90 -21.41
N LYS A 455 -3.72 17.81 -20.98
CA LYS A 455 -2.64 17.23 -21.80
C LYS A 455 -2.04 15.96 -21.19
N TRP A 456 -1.94 15.90 -19.86
CA TRP A 456 -1.15 14.86 -19.19
C TRP A 456 -1.97 14.00 -18.24
N PRO A 457 -1.62 12.71 -18.11
CA PRO A 457 -2.32 11.78 -17.22
C PRO A 457 -2.19 12.17 -15.74
N PHE A 458 -3.08 11.63 -14.91
CA PHE A 458 -2.92 11.66 -13.48
C PHE A 458 -1.77 10.75 -13.07
N LYS A 459 -0.86 11.26 -12.23
CA LYS A 459 0.22 10.49 -11.62
C LYS A 459 0.37 10.92 -10.15
N PRO A 460 0.76 9.98 -9.24
CA PRO A 460 0.92 8.56 -9.47
C PRO A 460 -0.39 7.86 -9.83
N ASP A 461 -0.32 6.61 -10.30
CA ASP A 461 -1.50 5.78 -10.54
C ASP A 461 -2.04 5.14 -9.26
N VAL A 462 -1.15 4.78 -8.35
CA VAL A 462 -1.42 4.22 -7.01
C VAL A 462 -0.37 4.71 -6.01
N VAL A 463 -0.62 4.50 -4.72
CA VAL A 463 0.36 4.73 -3.65
C VAL A 463 0.52 3.48 -2.79
N ALA A 464 1.71 3.27 -2.23
CA ALA A 464 1.97 2.23 -1.24
C ALA A 464 2.75 2.81 -0.05
N ASP A 465 2.96 2.04 1.01
CA ASP A 465 3.68 2.53 2.18
C ASP A 465 5.12 2.89 1.79
N GLY A 466 5.48 4.14 1.90
CA GLY A 466 6.82 4.67 1.66
C GLY A 466 7.42 5.28 2.92
N GLY A 467 6.90 4.91 4.07
CA GLY A 467 7.36 5.44 5.35
C GLY A 467 6.95 6.89 5.60
N ASN A 468 7.49 7.42 6.68
CA ASN A 468 7.26 8.77 7.15
C ASN A 468 8.59 9.44 7.53
N VAL A 469 8.55 10.69 7.88
CA VAL A 469 9.63 11.41 8.56
C VAL A 469 9.10 12.03 9.84
N ALA A 470 9.98 12.31 10.78
CA ALA A 470 9.67 13.02 12.01
C ALA A 470 10.42 14.35 12.08
N VAL A 471 9.86 15.32 12.76
CA VAL A 471 10.41 16.64 12.94
C VAL A 471 10.77 16.86 14.42
N SER A 472 11.94 17.45 14.66
CA SER A 472 12.42 17.81 16.00
C SER A 472 11.48 18.79 16.70
N PRO A 473 11.49 18.87 18.06
CA PRO A 473 10.63 19.77 18.81
C PRO A 473 10.79 21.26 18.43
N ASP A 474 12.00 21.68 18.07
CA ASP A 474 12.31 23.05 17.61
C ASP A 474 12.07 23.25 16.11
N ARG A 475 11.66 22.20 15.39
CA ARG A 475 11.40 22.17 13.95
C ARG A 475 12.59 22.53 13.06
N THR A 476 13.80 22.40 13.56
CA THR A 476 15.03 22.67 12.79
C THR A 476 15.54 21.47 12.04
N ASP A 477 15.22 20.26 12.51
CA ASP A 477 15.67 19.00 11.95
C ASP A 477 14.50 18.11 11.51
N VAL A 478 14.70 17.39 10.42
CA VAL A 478 13.75 16.40 9.87
C VAL A 478 14.51 15.14 9.54
N ASP A 479 14.21 14.07 10.25
CA ASP A 479 14.90 12.80 10.06
C ASP A 479 13.91 11.62 10.09
N THR A 480 14.41 10.41 9.89
CA THR A 480 13.60 9.20 9.77
C THR A 480 14.03 8.17 10.80
N PRO A 481 13.34 8.08 11.93
CA PRO A 481 13.56 6.98 12.86
C PRO A 481 13.16 5.64 12.23
N PRO A 482 13.84 4.54 12.57
CA PRO A 482 13.62 3.22 11.95
C PRO A 482 12.16 2.74 12.01
N ASN A 483 11.42 3.05 13.06
CA ASN A 483 10.03 2.68 13.23
C ASN A 483 9.06 3.41 12.28
N LEU A 484 9.48 4.52 11.67
CA LEU A 484 8.75 5.21 10.61
C LEU A 484 9.17 4.78 9.19
N ALA A 485 10.07 3.82 9.06
CA ALA A 485 10.55 3.26 7.80
C ALA A 485 10.21 1.77 7.68
N LEU A 486 10.46 1.17 6.53
CA LEU A 486 10.21 -0.24 6.26
C LEU A 486 11.49 -1.04 6.48
N LEU A 487 11.37 -2.18 7.13
CA LEU A 487 12.49 -3.08 7.34
C LEU A 487 12.76 -3.89 6.06
N THR A 488 14.03 -3.99 5.68
CA THR A 488 14.44 -4.69 4.47
C THR A 488 15.86 -5.27 4.59
N THR A 489 16.29 -6.00 3.55
CA THR A 489 17.63 -6.56 3.42
C THR A 489 18.65 -5.46 3.17
N ARG A 490 19.83 -5.60 3.77
CA ARG A 490 20.96 -4.67 3.65
C ARG A 490 22.09 -5.28 2.84
N LEU A 491 22.77 -4.47 2.02
CA LEU A 491 24.02 -4.89 1.41
C LEU A 491 25.02 -5.25 2.51
N GLN A 492 25.39 -6.54 2.56
CA GLN A 492 26.32 -7.03 3.56
C GLN A 492 27.75 -6.56 3.29
N ARG A 493 28.36 -6.02 4.33
CA ARG A 493 29.78 -5.70 4.41
C ARG A 493 30.34 -6.24 5.73
N PRO A 494 31.64 -6.51 5.83
CA PRO A 494 32.24 -6.95 7.08
C PRO A 494 31.89 -6.00 8.24
N GLY A 495 31.36 -6.55 9.33
CA GLY A 495 30.95 -5.80 10.52
C GLY A 495 29.58 -5.14 10.46
N HIS A 496 28.80 -5.33 9.39
CA HIS A 496 27.43 -4.82 9.28
C HIS A 496 26.42 -5.96 9.36
N GLY A 497 25.20 -5.67 9.90
CA GLY A 497 24.09 -6.62 9.98
C GLY A 497 23.39 -6.85 8.64
N PHE A 498 22.37 -7.69 8.68
CA PHE A 498 21.60 -8.13 7.51
C PHE A 498 20.44 -7.20 7.15
N PHE A 499 20.00 -6.37 8.10
CA PHE A 499 18.81 -5.56 7.99
C PHE A 499 19.11 -4.06 7.95
N THR A 500 18.24 -3.32 7.30
CA THR A 500 18.22 -1.86 7.33
C THR A 500 16.77 -1.37 7.23
N ALA A 501 16.53 -0.14 7.65
CA ALA A 501 15.29 0.55 7.44
C ALA A 501 15.39 1.43 6.19
N THR A 502 14.37 1.39 5.33
CA THR A 502 14.31 2.18 4.10
C THR A 502 12.93 2.83 3.95
N ARG A 503 12.87 3.90 3.19
CA ARG A 503 11.64 4.65 2.91
C ARG A 503 11.60 5.13 1.47
N ASP A 504 10.75 6.06 1.14
CA ASP A 504 10.64 6.72 -0.16
C ASP A 504 9.70 6.02 -1.16
N THR A 505 9.48 6.67 -2.28
CA THR A 505 8.65 6.11 -3.36
C THR A 505 9.28 4.87 -4.00
N SER A 506 10.58 4.65 -3.81
CA SER A 506 11.28 3.43 -4.21
C SER A 506 10.79 2.23 -3.40
N ALA A 507 10.70 2.38 -2.07
CA ALA A 507 10.18 1.36 -1.17
C ALA A 507 8.69 1.04 -1.46
N ALA A 508 7.89 2.07 -1.72
CA ALA A 508 6.50 1.91 -2.15
C ALA A 508 6.40 1.13 -3.47
N THR A 509 7.26 1.43 -4.44
CA THR A 509 7.28 0.77 -5.75
C THR A 509 7.65 -0.71 -5.64
N ALA A 510 8.61 -1.04 -4.78
CA ALA A 510 9.03 -2.42 -4.55
C ALA A 510 7.89 -3.29 -3.97
N GLN A 511 7.11 -2.77 -3.03
CA GLN A 511 5.93 -3.47 -2.50
C GLN A 511 4.85 -3.70 -3.58
N VAL A 512 4.60 -2.73 -4.45
CA VAL A 512 3.65 -2.91 -5.56
C VAL A 512 4.21 -3.89 -6.59
N ALA A 513 5.53 -3.95 -6.78
CA ALA A 513 6.17 -4.94 -7.63
C ALA A 513 6.00 -6.38 -7.08
N ALA A 514 6.03 -6.57 -5.76
CA ALA A 514 5.67 -7.84 -5.13
C ALA A 514 4.23 -8.25 -5.49
N ILE A 515 3.27 -7.33 -5.41
CA ILE A 515 1.87 -7.60 -5.82
C ILE A 515 1.81 -7.99 -7.31
N ALA A 516 2.52 -7.28 -8.18
CA ALA A 516 2.57 -7.56 -9.61
C ALA A 516 3.21 -8.93 -9.92
N GLY A 517 4.29 -9.29 -9.19
CA GLY A 517 4.93 -10.60 -9.27
C GLY A 517 3.96 -11.74 -8.87
N ASN A 518 3.26 -11.57 -7.75
CA ASN A 518 2.25 -12.51 -7.27
C ASN A 518 1.11 -12.71 -8.29
N LEU A 519 0.59 -11.63 -8.86
CA LEU A 519 -0.45 -11.69 -9.90
C LEU A 519 0.06 -12.37 -11.16
N SER A 520 1.28 -12.05 -11.60
CA SER A 520 1.88 -12.65 -12.80
C SER A 520 2.13 -14.14 -12.63
N GLN A 521 2.42 -14.60 -11.41
CA GLN A 521 2.56 -16.02 -11.10
C GLN A 521 1.20 -16.72 -11.01
N ALA A 522 0.23 -16.10 -10.34
CA ALA A 522 -1.09 -16.69 -10.15
C ALA A 522 -1.88 -16.78 -11.47
N TYR A 523 -1.69 -15.81 -12.36
CA TYR A 523 -2.42 -15.68 -13.62
C TYR A 523 -1.50 -15.54 -14.82
N PRO A 524 -0.74 -16.60 -15.18
CA PRO A 524 0.29 -16.54 -16.22
C PRO A 524 -0.21 -16.24 -17.62
N GLN A 525 -1.50 -16.36 -17.86
CA GLN A 525 -2.17 -16.08 -19.12
C GLN A 525 -2.59 -14.62 -19.29
N LEU A 526 -2.65 -13.84 -18.17
CA LEU A 526 -3.06 -12.45 -18.24
C LEU A 526 -1.93 -11.57 -18.80
N ARG A 527 -2.33 -10.55 -19.54
CA ARG A 527 -1.40 -9.61 -20.16
C ARG A 527 -0.92 -8.55 -19.17
N PRO A 528 0.22 -7.91 -19.45
CA PRO A 528 0.75 -6.81 -18.63
C PRO A 528 -0.26 -5.69 -18.38
N GLU A 529 -1.07 -5.33 -19.41
CA GLU A 529 -2.14 -4.34 -19.27
C GLU A 529 -3.19 -4.77 -18.25
N THR A 530 -3.50 -6.07 -18.20
CA THR A 530 -4.49 -6.64 -17.25
C THR A 530 -3.94 -6.67 -15.85
N ILE A 531 -2.68 -7.08 -15.65
CA ILE A 531 -2.02 -7.06 -14.33
C ILE A 531 -2.01 -5.62 -13.79
N ARG A 532 -1.62 -4.63 -14.62
CA ARG A 532 -1.69 -3.20 -14.27
C ARG A 532 -3.12 -2.79 -13.88
N GLY A 533 -4.09 -3.21 -14.65
CA GLY A 533 -5.50 -2.93 -14.42
C GLY A 533 -6.00 -3.51 -13.08
N LEU A 534 -5.63 -4.75 -12.75
CA LEU A 534 -6.02 -5.42 -11.50
C LEU A 534 -5.42 -4.74 -10.26
N ILE A 535 -4.15 -4.33 -10.32
CA ILE A 535 -3.51 -3.59 -9.23
C ILE A 535 -4.29 -2.30 -8.95
N VAL A 536 -4.58 -1.51 -9.98
CA VAL A 536 -5.33 -0.26 -9.84
C VAL A 536 -6.78 -0.51 -9.43
N HIS A 537 -7.40 -1.57 -9.95
CA HIS A 537 -8.77 -1.95 -9.63
C HIS A 537 -8.94 -2.36 -8.16
N SER A 538 -7.90 -2.95 -7.55
CA SER A 538 -7.91 -3.34 -6.14
C SER A 538 -7.71 -2.15 -5.19
N ALA A 539 -7.17 -1.03 -5.68
CA ALA A 539 -6.75 0.09 -4.86
C ALA A 539 -7.92 0.83 -4.20
N GLN A 540 -7.70 1.31 -2.98
CA GLN A 540 -8.68 2.12 -2.24
C GLN A 540 -7.99 3.27 -1.53
N TRP A 541 -8.70 4.40 -1.41
CA TRP A 541 -8.23 5.50 -0.58
C TRP A 541 -8.47 5.18 0.90
N THR A 542 -7.51 5.55 1.73
CA THR A 542 -7.67 5.54 3.19
C THR A 542 -8.70 6.57 3.64
N ASP A 543 -9.16 6.47 4.88
CA ASP A 543 -10.06 7.48 5.43
C ASP A 543 -9.39 8.85 5.52
N ALA A 544 -8.11 8.91 5.88
CA ALA A 544 -7.34 10.14 5.90
C ALA A 544 -7.31 10.83 4.52
N MET A 545 -7.05 10.07 3.43
CA MET A 545 -7.11 10.58 2.07
C MET A 545 -8.51 11.11 1.71
N ARG A 546 -9.58 10.39 2.09
CA ARG A 546 -10.97 10.77 1.77
C ARG A 546 -11.41 12.00 2.56
N ASN A 547 -11.20 12.01 3.86
CA ASN A 547 -11.65 13.06 4.76
C ASN A 547 -11.03 14.42 4.42
N ARG A 548 -9.76 14.44 4.03
CA ARG A 548 -9.08 15.68 3.67
C ARG A 548 -9.69 16.35 2.43
N PHE A 549 -10.30 15.59 1.54
CA PHE A 549 -10.77 16.12 0.27
C PHE A 549 -12.28 16.36 0.23
N ASN A 550 -13.06 15.85 1.18
CA ASN A 550 -14.52 15.92 1.21
C ASN A 550 -15.11 15.98 -0.22
N THR A 551 -15.03 14.85 -0.93
CA THR A 551 -15.06 14.80 -2.40
C THR A 551 -16.48 14.87 -2.96
N GLU A 552 -17.53 14.80 -2.13
CA GLU A 552 -18.90 14.59 -2.56
C GLU A 552 -19.48 15.73 -3.41
N SER A 553 -18.89 16.94 -3.38
CA SER A 553 -19.45 18.10 -4.08
C SER A 553 -18.48 18.89 -4.96
N ASN A 554 -17.16 18.60 -4.96
CA ASN A 554 -16.17 19.45 -5.66
C ASN A 554 -15.22 18.68 -6.56
N LYS A 555 -15.45 18.75 -7.88
CA LYS A 555 -14.63 18.08 -8.91
C LYS A 555 -13.17 18.52 -8.95
N THR A 556 -12.86 19.73 -8.50
CA THR A 556 -11.46 20.20 -8.40
C THR A 556 -10.73 19.48 -7.28
N ARG A 557 -11.36 19.31 -6.13
CA ARG A 557 -10.80 18.54 -5.00
C ARG A 557 -10.60 17.08 -5.37
N LEU A 558 -11.54 16.51 -6.11
CA LEU A 558 -11.43 15.13 -6.62
C LEU A 558 -10.25 14.97 -7.60
N ALA A 559 -10.03 15.93 -8.48
CA ALA A 559 -8.85 15.93 -9.36
C ALA A 559 -7.55 16.05 -8.56
N SER A 560 -7.52 16.82 -7.47
CA SER A 560 -6.36 16.90 -6.58
C SER A 560 -6.12 15.61 -5.82
N LEU A 561 -7.17 14.92 -5.38
CA LEU A 561 -7.08 13.57 -4.79
C LEU A 561 -6.38 12.60 -5.76
N LEU A 562 -6.85 12.54 -7.00
CA LEU A 562 -6.26 11.67 -8.03
C LEU A 562 -4.81 12.02 -8.34
N ARG A 563 -4.45 13.30 -8.36
CA ARG A 563 -3.09 13.75 -8.65
C ARG A 563 -2.09 13.54 -7.53
N ARG A 564 -2.58 13.34 -6.29
CA ARG A 564 -1.74 13.02 -5.13
C ARG A 564 -1.63 11.51 -4.89
N TYR A 565 -2.73 10.80 -5.00
CA TYR A 565 -2.85 9.41 -4.54
C TYR A 565 -3.21 8.41 -5.65
N GLY A 566 -3.46 8.87 -6.87
CA GLY A 566 -4.03 7.99 -7.89
C GLY A 566 -5.33 7.35 -7.40
N MET A 567 -5.45 6.05 -7.57
CA MET A 567 -6.61 5.28 -7.10
C MET A 567 -6.48 4.80 -5.64
N GLY A 568 -5.44 5.24 -4.93
CA GLY A 568 -5.17 4.89 -3.53
C GLY A 568 -4.23 3.69 -3.38
N VAL A 569 -4.39 2.95 -2.30
CA VAL A 569 -3.52 1.84 -1.88
C VAL A 569 -4.01 0.54 -2.48
N PRO A 570 -3.19 -0.18 -3.30
CA PRO A 570 -3.54 -1.50 -3.81
C PRO A 570 -3.64 -2.53 -2.68
N ASP A 571 -4.58 -3.46 -2.82
CA ASP A 571 -4.77 -4.58 -1.92
C ASP A 571 -4.42 -5.89 -2.65
N ALA A 572 -3.37 -6.57 -2.21
CA ALA A 572 -2.86 -7.78 -2.82
C ALA A 572 -3.90 -8.92 -2.81
N ALA A 573 -4.58 -9.12 -1.67
CA ALA A 573 -5.57 -10.17 -1.52
C ALA A 573 -6.79 -9.91 -2.42
N ARG A 574 -7.24 -8.66 -2.52
CA ARG A 574 -8.34 -8.27 -3.42
C ARG A 574 -7.95 -8.42 -4.88
N ALA A 575 -6.73 -8.00 -5.26
CA ALA A 575 -6.23 -8.13 -6.62
C ALA A 575 -6.18 -9.61 -7.05
N LEU A 576 -5.68 -10.49 -6.20
CA LEU A 576 -5.61 -11.94 -6.45
C LEU A 576 -7.00 -12.58 -6.50
N ARG A 577 -7.89 -12.26 -5.56
CA ARG A 577 -9.26 -12.80 -5.54
C ARG A 577 -10.14 -12.25 -6.66
N SER A 578 -9.84 -11.08 -7.19
CA SER A 578 -10.62 -10.46 -8.26
C SER A 578 -10.79 -11.36 -9.48
N ALA A 579 -9.85 -12.25 -9.75
CA ALA A 579 -9.94 -13.15 -10.89
C ALA A 579 -10.63 -14.50 -10.59
N THR A 580 -10.84 -14.87 -9.32
CA THR A 580 -11.37 -16.20 -8.95
C THR A 580 -12.63 -16.17 -8.09
N ASP A 581 -12.72 -15.27 -7.11
CA ASP A 581 -13.71 -15.39 -6.04
C ASP A 581 -14.64 -14.19 -5.92
N ALA A 582 -14.28 -13.05 -6.49
CA ALA A 582 -15.12 -11.86 -6.45
C ALA A 582 -16.01 -11.80 -7.71
N LEU A 583 -17.13 -11.06 -7.64
CA LEU A 583 -17.92 -10.74 -8.81
C LEU A 583 -17.15 -9.74 -9.70
N THR A 584 -15.95 -10.12 -10.10
CA THR A 584 -15.04 -9.36 -10.96
C THR A 584 -15.00 -10.02 -12.33
N LEU A 585 -15.34 -9.25 -13.35
CA LEU A 585 -15.33 -9.69 -14.73
C LEU A 585 -14.09 -9.09 -15.41
N ILE A 586 -13.28 -9.94 -16.04
CA ILE A 586 -12.06 -9.56 -16.76
C ILE A 586 -12.26 -9.88 -18.23
N ALA A 587 -12.06 -8.89 -19.08
CA ALA A 587 -12.08 -9.08 -20.53
C ALA A 587 -10.77 -8.54 -21.14
N GLU A 588 -10.10 -9.38 -21.92
CA GLU A 588 -8.99 -9.00 -22.76
C GLU A 588 -9.43 -9.02 -24.22
N ALA A 589 -9.25 -7.93 -24.92
CA ALA A 589 -9.66 -7.81 -26.33
C ALA A 589 -8.62 -7.06 -27.15
N ARG A 590 -8.69 -7.25 -28.46
CA ARG A 590 -7.94 -6.44 -29.44
C ARG A 590 -8.90 -5.52 -30.15
N ILE A 591 -8.44 -4.32 -30.46
CA ILE A 591 -9.23 -3.31 -31.19
C ILE A 591 -8.34 -2.66 -32.23
N HIS A 592 -8.93 -2.37 -33.39
CA HIS A 592 -8.32 -1.50 -34.42
C HIS A 592 -9.00 -0.14 -34.34
N PRO A 593 -8.41 0.81 -33.61
CA PRO A 593 -9.10 2.05 -33.25
C PRO A 593 -9.40 2.92 -34.48
N TYR A 594 -8.53 2.92 -35.45
CA TYR A 594 -8.65 3.82 -36.64
C TYR A 594 -8.41 3.10 -37.94
N GLU A 595 -8.99 3.65 -39.00
CA GLU A 595 -8.65 3.31 -40.40
C GLU A 595 -8.35 4.60 -41.20
N ARG A 596 -7.58 4.45 -42.23
CA ARG A 596 -7.29 5.57 -43.14
C ARG A 596 -8.50 5.84 -44.00
N ASP A 597 -9.00 7.04 -44.01
CA ASP A 597 -10.03 7.47 -44.94
C ASP A 597 -9.40 7.65 -46.32
N ARG A 598 -9.96 6.98 -47.32
CA ARG A 598 -9.43 7.01 -48.69
C ARG A 598 -9.60 8.37 -49.37
N ASP A 599 -10.63 9.11 -48.97
CA ASP A 599 -11.02 10.35 -49.63
C ASP A 599 -10.34 11.58 -49.03
N SER A 600 -10.08 11.58 -47.72
CA SER A 600 -9.56 12.76 -47.02
C SER A 600 -8.11 12.60 -46.49
N ASN A 601 -7.50 11.43 -46.70
CA ASN A 601 -6.19 11.08 -46.14
C ASN A 601 -6.10 11.27 -44.58
N SER A 602 -7.25 11.40 -43.91
CA SER A 602 -7.40 11.51 -42.46
C SER A 602 -7.73 10.14 -41.87
N GLY A 603 -7.42 9.95 -40.58
CA GLY A 603 -7.88 8.76 -39.88
C GLY A 603 -9.34 8.92 -39.44
N LYS A 604 -10.16 7.91 -39.61
CA LYS A 604 -11.49 7.83 -39.01
C LYS A 604 -11.57 6.68 -38.01
N VAL A 605 -12.46 6.83 -37.05
CA VAL A 605 -12.73 5.78 -36.04
C VAL A 605 -13.28 4.53 -36.74
N ARG A 606 -12.77 3.36 -36.40
CA ARG A 606 -13.07 2.10 -37.11
C ARG A 606 -13.90 1.12 -36.27
N GLU A 607 -13.42 0.73 -35.10
CA GLU A 607 -14.00 -0.36 -34.31
C GLU A 607 -14.29 0.07 -32.88
N MET A 608 -15.33 -0.54 -32.30
CA MET A 608 -15.51 -0.60 -30.85
C MET A 608 -15.68 -2.04 -30.40
N ASN A 609 -15.32 -2.36 -29.17
CA ASN A 609 -15.60 -3.63 -28.55
C ASN A 609 -16.81 -3.48 -27.61
N LEU A 610 -17.80 -4.35 -27.77
CA LEU A 610 -18.97 -4.43 -26.90
C LEU A 610 -18.85 -5.70 -26.04
N HIS A 611 -18.78 -5.53 -24.75
CA HIS A 611 -18.70 -6.61 -23.76
C HIS A 611 -20.03 -6.75 -23.07
N GLN A 612 -20.63 -7.93 -23.14
CA GLN A 612 -21.82 -8.26 -22.35
C GLN A 612 -21.39 -8.64 -20.93
N LEU A 613 -22.11 -8.11 -19.94
CA LEU A 613 -21.86 -8.39 -18.54
C LEU A 613 -22.86 -9.43 -18.06
N PRO A 614 -22.43 -10.63 -17.65
CA PRO A 614 -23.31 -11.68 -17.17
C PRO A 614 -23.73 -11.40 -15.71
N TRP A 615 -24.40 -10.27 -15.49
CA TRP A 615 -24.93 -9.95 -14.18
C TRP A 615 -26.02 -10.96 -13.75
N PRO A 616 -26.09 -11.31 -12.46
CA PRO A 616 -27.22 -12.06 -11.90
C PRO A 616 -28.46 -11.15 -11.83
N THR A 617 -29.10 -10.94 -12.97
CA THR A 617 -30.16 -9.92 -13.17
C THR A 617 -31.31 -10.11 -12.19
N GLU A 618 -31.80 -11.36 -12.01
CA GLU A 618 -32.87 -11.66 -11.08
C GLU A 618 -32.53 -11.31 -9.62
N ILE A 619 -31.28 -11.54 -9.19
CA ILE A 619 -30.82 -11.19 -7.84
C ILE A 619 -30.77 -9.68 -7.68
N LEU A 620 -30.20 -8.98 -8.67
CA LEU A 620 -30.07 -7.52 -8.64
C LEU A 620 -31.44 -6.83 -8.69
N GLU A 621 -32.37 -7.34 -9.49
CA GLU A 621 -33.76 -6.86 -9.51
C GLU A 621 -34.46 -7.12 -8.18
N GLY A 622 -34.25 -8.28 -7.57
CA GLY A 622 -34.78 -8.62 -6.25
C GLY A 622 -34.27 -7.73 -5.12
N LEU A 623 -33.04 -7.16 -5.25
CA LEU A 623 -32.50 -6.18 -4.34
C LEU A 623 -33.10 -4.78 -4.51
N GLY A 624 -33.80 -4.49 -5.61
CA GLY A 624 -34.54 -3.27 -5.86
C GLY A 624 -33.74 -1.99 -5.69
N GLU A 625 -34.12 -1.15 -4.74
CA GLU A 625 -33.52 0.15 -4.44
C GLU A 625 -32.24 0.05 -3.57
N THR A 626 -31.81 -1.15 -3.19
CA THR A 626 -30.56 -1.32 -2.43
C THR A 626 -29.41 -0.72 -3.20
N GLU A 627 -28.66 0.17 -2.54
CA GLU A 627 -27.50 0.81 -3.15
C GLU A 627 -26.39 -0.19 -3.40
N VAL A 628 -25.92 -0.24 -4.63
CA VAL A 628 -24.79 -1.07 -5.07
C VAL A 628 -23.75 -0.22 -5.77
N ARG A 629 -22.53 -0.74 -5.80
CA ARG A 629 -21.39 -0.05 -6.39
C ARG A 629 -20.76 -0.93 -7.47
N MET A 630 -20.50 -0.34 -8.65
CA MET A 630 -19.77 -0.96 -9.74
C MET A 630 -18.49 -0.16 -10.03
N ARG A 631 -17.35 -0.80 -10.00
CA ARG A 631 -16.08 -0.22 -10.45
C ARG A 631 -15.73 -0.74 -11.83
N VAL A 632 -15.30 0.13 -12.73
CA VAL A 632 -14.83 -0.21 -14.06
C VAL A 632 -13.40 0.32 -14.22
N THR A 633 -12.49 -0.54 -14.65
CA THR A 633 -11.09 -0.17 -14.94
C THR A 633 -10.74 -0.62 -16.35
N LEU A 634 -10.35 0.33 -17.19
CA LEU A 634 -9.86 0.11 -18.54
C LEU A 634 -8.36 0.40 -18.58
N SER A 635 -7.55 -0.58 -18.96
CA SER A 635 -6.10 -0.49 -19.08
C SER A 635 -5.66 -0.91 -20.48
N TYR A 636 -4.81 -0.11 -21.11
CA TYR A 636 -4.24 -0.37 -22.43
C TYR A 636 -2.90 0.33 -22.56
N PHE A 637 -2.05 -0.10 -23.48
CA PHE A 637 -0.78 0.56 -23.77
C PHE A 637 -0.85 1.34 -25.08
N VAL A 638 -0.23 2.52 -25.09
CA VAL A 638 -0.12 3.39 -26.27
C VAL A 638 1.29 3.34 -26.82
N GLU A 639 1.40 3.42 -28.14
CA GLU A 639 2.67 3.66 -28.81
C GLU A 639 2.99 5.16 -28.74
N PRO A 640 4.15 5.55 -28.18
CA PRO A 640 4.46 6.95 -27.97
C PRO A 640 4.96 7.66 -29.23
N ASN A 641 4.65 8.94 -29.36
CA ASN A 641 5.27 9.86 -30.31
C ASN A 641 5.85 11.07 -29.53
N PRO A 642 7.12 11.02 -29.12
CA PRO A 642 7.72 12.05 -28.27
C PRO A 642 8.03 13.37 -29.02
N SER A 643 7.80 13.42 -30.32
CA SER A 643 8.06 14.62 -31.14
C SER A 643 7.20 15.80 -30.72
N SER A 644 7.79 16.96 -30.45
CA SER A 644 7.08 18.15 -29.96
C SER A 644 6.61 19.08 -31.11
N ARG A 645 6.00 18.50 -32.14
CA ARG A 645 5.48 19.29 -33.29
C ARG A 645 4.06 19.80 -33.02
N GLY A 646 3.89 20.62 -31.96
CA GLY A 646 2.61 21.21 -31.64
C GLY A 646 1.58 20.28 -30.96
N TRP A 647 1.82 18.98 -30.91
CA TRP A 647 0.99 17.96 -30.26
C TRP A 647 -0.48 17.98 -30.70
N THR A 648 -0.69 18.30 -31.97
CA THR A 648 -2.02 18.35 -32.58
C THR A 648 -2.08 17.41 -33.79
N GLY A 649 -3.24 16.85 -34.08
CA GLY A 649 -3.45 15.96 -35.22
C GLY A 649 -2.49 14.74 -35.18
N ARG A 650 -1.71 14.54 -36.24
CA ARG A 650 -0.75 13.40 -36.33
C ARG A 650 0.47 13.49 -35.40
N TYR A 651 0.65 14.57 -34.68
CA TYR A 651 1.78 14.79 -33.77
C TYR A 651 1.40 14.63 -32.31
N ILE A 652 0.22 14.12 -32.02
CA ILE A 652 -0.22 13.79 -30.65
C ILE A 652 0.65 12.67 -30.07
N TYR A 653 0.97 12.76 -28.76
CA TYR A 653 1.85 11.80 -28.09
C TYR A 653 1.34 10.36 -28.16
N PRO A 654 0.09 10.03 -27.74
CA PRO A 654 -0.39 8.65 -27.81
C PRO A 654 -0.85 8.29 -29.21
N SER A 655 -0.54 7.07 -29.65
CA SER A 655 -1.03 6.51 -30.92
C SER A 655 -2.55 6.44 -31.00
N HIS A 656 -3.21 6.27 -29.85
CA HIS A 656 -4.67 6.17 -29.73
C HIS A 656 -5.12 6.50 -28.32
N GLY A 657 -6.39 6.86 -28.17
CA GLY A 657 -7.07 6.98 -26.88
C GLY A 657 -8.32 6.10 -26.87
N LEU A 658 -8.55 5.39 -25.78
CA LEU A 658 -9.75 4.58 -25.60
C LEU A 658 -10.54 5.06 -24.39
N ARG A 659 -11.86 4.88 -24.45
CA ARG A 659 -12.79 5.17 -23.37
C ARG A 659 -13.76 4.01 -23.23
N PHE A 660 -14.42 3.95 -22.07
CA PHE A 660 -15.52 3.02 -21.86
C PHE A 660 -16.82 3.76 -21.59
N ALA A 661 -17.93 3.11 -21.88
CA ALA A 661 -19.27 3.54 -21.48
C ALA A 661 -20.15 2.33 -21.19
N THR A 662 -21.06 2.47 -20.24
CA THR A 662 -22.02 1.44 -19.90
C THR A 662 -23.36 1.67 -20.59
N ARG A 663 -24.11 0.59 -20.79
CA ARG A 663 -25.50 0.69 -21.25
C ARG A 663 -26.33 1.35 -20.14
N ARG A 664 -27.21 2.24 -20.51
CA ARG A 664 -28.19 2.88 -19.61
C ARG A 664 -29.43 2.02 -19.46
N PRO A 665 -30.23 2.19 -18.40
CA PRO A 665 -31.48 1.47 -18.23
C PRO A 665 -32.47 1.63 -19.40
N GLU A 666 -32.49 2.82 -19.99
CA GLU A 666 -33.36 3.18 -21.12
C GLU A 666 -32.85 2.71 -22.48
N ASP A 667 -31.55 2.30 -22.59
CA ASP A 667 -30.98 1.87 -23.87
C ASP A 667 -31.29 0.39 -24.15
N ASN A 668 -31.75 0.08 -25.36
CA ASN A 668 -31.55 -1.25 -25.93
C ASN A 668 -30.15 -1.34 -26.56
N ILE A 669 -29.73 -2.52 -27.00
CA ILE A 669 -28.39 -2.72 -27.56
C ILE A 669 -28.12 -1.85 -28.78
N GLU A 670 -29.13 -1.66 -29.65
CA GLU A 670 -28.98 -0.87 -30.87
C GLU A 670 -28.89 0.63 -30.56
N SER A 671 -29.75 1.16 -29.67
CA SER A 671 -29.66 2.56 -29.24
C SER A 671 -28.37 2.85 -28.49
N PHE A 672 -27.90 1.90 -27.66
CA PHE A 672 -26.59 2.01 -26.99
C PHE A 672 -25.47 2.11 -28.05
N ARG A 673 -25.45 1.21 -29.05
CA ARG A 673 -24.47 1.22 -30.12
C ARG A 673 -24.49 2.53 -30.92
N GLN A 674 -25.65 3.04 -31.27
CA GLN A 674 -25.80 4.33 -31.97
C GLN A 674 -25.29 5.50 -31.13
N ARG A 675 -25.56 5.50 -29.84
CA ARG A 675 -25.06 6.52 -28.90
C ARG A 675 -23.53 6.51 -28.84
N ILE A 676 -22.91 5.32 -28.76
CA ILE A 676 -21.45 5.21 -28.76
C ILE A 676 -20.83 5.64 -30.09
N ASN A 677 -21.43 5.25 -31.21
CA ASN A 677 -21.00 5.68 -32.55
C ASN A 677 -21.03 7.21 -32.70
N THR A 678 -22.08 7.84 -32.23
CA THR A 678 -22.20 9.30 -32.23
C THR A 678 -21.11 9.92 -31.34
N ARG A 679 -20.90 9.38 -30.14
CA ARG A 679 -19.90 9.85 -29.18
C ARG A 679 -18.47 9.73 -29.73
N ALA A 680 -18.12 8.62 -30.35
CA ALA A 680 -16.82 8.38 -30.96
C ALA A 680 -16.52 9.33 -32.15
N ARG A 681 -17.55 9.84 -32.83
CA ARG A 681 -17.42 10.76 -33.98
C ARG A 681 -17.35 12.24 -33.56
N ILE A 682 -18.04 12.64 -32.45
CA ILE A 682 -18.11 14.03 -31.95
C ILE A 682 -16.87 14.35 -31.12
N ASP A 683 -15.73 14.20 -31.67
CA ASP A 683 -14.50 14.21 -30.94
C ASP A 683 -13.94 15.62 -30.70
N GLY A 684 -13.35 15.84 -29.52
CA GLY A 684 -12.80 17.11 -29.08
C GLY A 684 -13.84 18.18 -28.71
N GLN A 685 -15.14 17.93 -28.90
CA GLN A 685 -16.20 18.79 -28.43
C GLN A 685 -16.75 18.30 -27.10
N ARG A 686 -17.08 19.22 -26.19
CA ARG A 686 -17.78 18.86 -24.94
C ARG A 686 -18.98 17.99 -25.28
N PRO A 687 -19.11 16.79 -24.69
CA PRO A 687 -20.32 16.00 -24.91
C PRO A 687 -21.55 16.88 -24.54
N PRO A 688 -22.64 16.77 -25.29
CA PRO A 688 -23.86 17.49 -24.96
C PRO A 688 -24.25 17.24 -23.51
N ALA A 689 -24.71 18.25 -22.79
CA ALA A 689 -25.08 18.18 -21.38
C ALA A 689 -26.09 17.07 -21.06
N LEU A 690 -26.84 16.62 -22.05
CA LEU A 690 -27.79 15.50 -22.01
C LEU A 690 -27.13 14.11 -21.89
N ASP A 691 -25.81 13.99 -22.06
CA ASP A 691 -25.14 12.68 -22.12
C ASP A 691 -24.43 12.29 -20.81
N THR A 692 -24.62 13.04 -19.74
CA THR A 692 -24.04 12.74 -18.43
C THR A 692 -24.92 11.75 -17.66
N GLU A 693 -24.52 10.51 -17.63
CA GLU A 693 -25.14 9.51 -16.76
C GLU A 693 -24.86 9.83 -15.30
N LYS A 694 -25.90 9.82 -14.45
CA LYS A 694 -25.79 10.04 -13.01
C LYS A 694 -25.18 8.80 -12.32
N GLY A 695 -24.58 9.03 -11.15
CA GLY A 695 -24.03 7.97 -10.30
C GLY A 695 -22.53 7.67 -10.51
N TRP A 696 -21.89 8.20 -11.54
CA TRP A 696 -20.44 8.08 -11.72
C TRP A 696 -19.70 9.06 -10.82
N PHE A 697 -18.72 8.53 -10.08
CA PHE A 697 -17.95 9.28 -9.08
C PHE A 697 -17.08 10.37 -9.72
N PHE A 698 -16.32 10.02 -10.77
CA PHE A 698 -15.50 11.00 -11.48
C PHE A 698 -16.30 11.81 -12.49
N GLY A 699 -17.27 11.18 -13.13
CA GLY A 699 -18.13 11.80 -14.11
C GLY A 699 -17.42 12.12 -15.45
N SER A 700 -18.17 12.65 -16.41
CA SER A 700 -17.75 12.78 -17.81
C SER A 700 -16.43 13.52 -18.03
N ASN A 701 -16.12 14.56 -17.24
CA ASN A 701 -14.92 15.36 -17.44
C ASN A 701 -13.63 14.63 -17.01
N LEU A 702 -13.67 13.87 -15.92
CA LEU A 702 -12.50 13.13 -15.44
C LEU A 702 -12.36 11.78 -16.15
N GLN A 703 -13.47 11.18 -16.62
CA GLN A 703 -13.43 10.02 -17.51
C GLN A 703 -12.73 10.32 -18.85
N GLN A 704 -12.72 11.58 -19.28
CA GLN A 704 -12.06 12.04 -20.50
C GLN A 704 -10.62 12.49 -20.29
N ALA A 705 -10.08 12.41 -19.07
CA ALA A 705 -8.69 12.79 -18.81
C ALA A 705 -7.71 12.00 -19.70
N PRO A 706 -6.60 12.62 -20.14
CA PRO A 706 -5.55 11.92 -20.87
C PRO A 706 -4.99 10.73 -20.09
N GLY A 707 -4.52 9.71 -20.77
CA GLY A 707 -3.89 8.54 -20.16
C GLY A 707 -4.23 7.23 -20.91
N SER A 708 -3.60 6.17 -20.50
CA SER A 708 -3.82 4.79 -20.98
C SER A 708 -4.43 3.87 -19.90
N LEU A 709 -4.91 4.48 -18.81
CA LEU A 709 -5.53 3.82 -17.67
C LEU A 709 -6.70 4.68 -17.19
N HIS A 710 -7.89 4.12 -17.20
CA HIS A 710 -9.12 4.83 -16.83
C HIS A 710 -9.90 4.01 -15.84
N THR A 711 -10.26 4.59 -14.72
CA THR A 711 -11.11 3.95 -13.71
C THR A 711 -12.23 4.89 -13.33
N ASP A 712 -13.43 4.35 -13.10
CA ASP A 712 -14.53 5.10 -12.48
C ASP A 712 -15.39 4.16 -11.62
N ILE A 713 -16.13 4.75 -10.71
CA ILE A 713 -17.00 4.04 -9.78
C ILE A 713 -18.43 4.57 -9.97
N TRP A 714 -19.34 3.68 -10.33
CA TRP A 714 -20.75 3.98 -10.38
C TRP A 714 -21.44 3.50 -9.09
N THR A 715 -22.34 4.33 -8.55
CA THR A 715 -23.15 4.00 -7.36
C THR A 715 -24.61 4.29 -7.67
N GLY A 716 -25.49 3.37 -7.32
CA GLY A 716 -26.93 3.50 -7.53
C GLY A 716 -27.70 2.25 -7.17
N PRO A 717 -29.04 2.24 -7.42
CA PRO A 717 -29.90 1.10 -7.14
C PRO A 717 -29.47 -0.19 -7.85
N ALA A 718 -29.62 -1.32 -7.18
CA ALA A 718 -29.31 -2.64 -7.73
C ALA A 718 -30.13 -2.95 -8.99
N ALA A 719 -31.39 -2.57 -9.03
CA ALA A 719 -32.24 -2.71 -10.21
C ALA A 719 -31.67 -1.96 -11.44
N ASN A 720 -31.04 -0.80 -11.23
CA ASN A 720 -30.38 -0.05 -12.29
C ASN A 720 -29.09 -0.73 -12.76
N LEU A 721 -28.35 -1.39 -11.85
CA LEU A 721 -27.18 -2.19 -12.23
C LEU A 721 -27.56 -3.40 -13.07
N ALA A 722 -28.69 -4.07 -12.76
CA ALA A 722 -29.22 -5.18 -13.54
C ALA A 722 -29.40 -4.80 -15.02
N SER A 723 -29.88 -3.59 -15.28
CA SER A 723 -30.08 -3.08 -16.64
C SER A 723 -28.80 -2.70 -17.38
N LYS A 724 -27.65 -2.50 -16.66
CA LYS A 724 -26.33 -2.17 -17.24
C LYS A 724 -25.59 -3.40 -17.77
N GLY A 725 -26.27 -4.28 -18.50
CA GLY A 725 -25.71 -5.56 -18.94
C GLY A 725 -24.68 -5.49 -20.08
N ALA A 726 -24.16 -4.30 -20.43
CA ALA A 726 -23.13 -4.15 -21.47
C ALA A 726 -22.20 -2.96 -21.22
N ILE A 727 -20.92 -3.12 -21.58
CA ILE A 727 -19.90 -2.07 -21.64
C ILE A 727 -19.32 -2.01 -23.06
N ALA A 728 -19.23 -0.80 -23.62
CA ALA A 728 -18.52 -0.52 -24.85
C ALA A 728 -17.14 0.06 -24.53
N VAL A 729 -16.10 -0.45 -25.18
CA VAL A 729 -14.77 0.17 -25.27
C VAL A 729 -14.62 0.73 -26.69
N TYR A 730 -14.36 2.02 -26.81
CA TYR A 730 -14.36 2.72 -28.09
C TYR A 730 -13.22 3.74 -28.15
N PRO A 731 -12.66 3.97 -29.36
CA PRO A 731 -11.61 4.96 -29.55
C PRO A 731 -12.19 6.38 -29.56
N VAL A 732 -11.33 7.33 -29.15
CA VAL A 732 -11.60 8.76 -29.24
C VAL A 732 -10.63 9.42 -30.19
N ALA A 733 -11.04 10.50 -30.87
CA ALA A 733 -10.26 11.09 -31.96
C ALA A 733 -8.98 11.82 -31.50
N ASP A 734 -8.77 11.98 -30.20
CA ASP A 734 -7.56 12.61 -29.63
C ASP A 734 -6.28 11.76 -29.78
N GLY A 735 -6.37 10.53 -30.33
CA GLY A 735 -5.20 9.73 -30.70
C GLY A 735 -4.73 10.03 -32.12
N GLY A 736 -3.42 9.99 -32.36
CA GLY A 736 -2.81 10.26 -33.65
C GLY A 736 -3.37 9.42 -34.79
N LYS A 737 -4.34 9.94 -35.53
CA LYS A 737 -5.08 9.27 -36.61
C LYS A 737 -4.22 8.83 -37.80
N THR A 738 -2.92 9.06 -37.78
CA THR A 738 -2.03 8.86 -38.93
C THR A 738 -1.32 7.51 -38.99
N ASN A 739 -1.28 6.76 -37.86
CA ASN A 739 -0.75 5.38 -37.87
C ASN A 739 -1.87 4.35 -38.03
N ALA A 740 -2.92 4.72 -38.76
CA ALA A 740 -4.17 3.97 -38.86
C ALA A 740 -4.01 2.53 -39.36
N ASN A 741 -2.92 2.20 -40.04
CA ASN A 741 -2.74 0.88 -40.65
C ASN A 741 -1.94 -0.11 -39.81
N THR A 742 -1.31 0.30 -38.70
CA THR A 742 -0.37 -0.56 -37.97
C THR A 742 -0.69 -0.78 -36.53
N THR A 743 -1.53 0.05 -35.90
CA THR A 743 -1.75 -0.03 -34.44
C THR A 743 -2.94 -0.92 -34.07
N LYS A 744 -2.64 -2.14 -33.67
CA LYS A 744 -3.57 -3.03 -32.95
C LYS A 744 -3.39 -2.76 -31.49
N ALA A 745 -4.39 -2.19 -30.83
CA ALA A 745 -4.38 -1.98 -29.40
C ALA A 745 -4.93 -3.22 -28.69
N THR A 746 -4.28 -3.62 -27.61
CA THR A 746 -4.79 -4.60 -26.68
C THR A 746 -5.39 -3.87 -25.49
N THR A 747 -6.56 -4.30 -25.06
CA THR A 747 -7.28 -3.71 -23.93
C THR A 747 -7.52 -4.74 -22.86
N ALA A 748 -7.45 -4.32 -21.61
CA ALA A 748 -7.95 -5.07 -20.48
C ALA A 748 -9.08 -4.26 -19.84
N LEU A 749 -10.23 -4.87 -19.68
CA LEU A 749 -11.37 -4.30 -19.00
C LEU A 749 -11.65 -5.15 -17.76
N THR A 750 -11.68 -4.52 -16.60
CA THR A 750 -12.04 -5.16 -15.34
C THR A 750 -13.24 -4.45 -14.74
N THR A 751 -14.27 -5.19 -14.35
CA THR A 751 -15.46 -4.66 -13.69
C THR A 751 -15.74 -5.43 -12.41
N HIS A 752 -16.20 -4.73 -11.39
CA HIS A 752 -16.57 -5.32 -10.12
C HIS A 752 -17.86 -4.68 -9.61
N SER A 753 -18.77 -5.51 -9.06
CA SER A 753 -19.95 -5.03 -8.35
C SER A 753 -19.89 -5.47 -6.88
N SER A 754 -20.18 -4.57 -5.98
CA SER A 754 -20.34 -4.84 -4.55
C SER A 754 -21.54 -4.12 -4.00
N SER A 755 -22.19 -4.68 -2.98
CA SER A 755 -23.20 -3.94 -2.22
C SER A 755 -22.51 -2.79 -1.47
N ALA A 756 -23.07 -1.59 -1.51
CA ALA A 756 -22.64 -0.49 -0.69
C ALA A 756 -23.08 -0.79 0.75
N SER A 757 -22.21 -1.40 1.56
CA SER A 757 -22.46 -1.48 3.00
C SER A 757 -21.99 -0.20 3.65
N ASN A 758 -22.87 0.44 4.41
CA ASN A 758 -22.48 1.41 5.43
C ASN A 758 -21.45 0.75 6.36
N PRO A 759 -20.46 1.47 6.88
CA PRO A 759 -19.41 0.89 7.73
C PRO A 759 -19.91 0.30 9.06
N HIS A 760 -21.22 0.25 9.30
CA HIS A 760 -21.83 -0.23 10.54
C HIS A 760 -22.77 -1.42 10.40
N THR A 761 -22.83 -2.14 9.28
CA THR A 761 -23.67 -3.35 9.20
C THR A 761 -23.03 -4.45 8.36
N SER A 762 -22.72 -5.52 9.04
CA SER A 762 -22.51 -6.93 8.65
C SER A 762 -22.30 -7.26 7.16
N THR A 763 -21.16 -7.82 6.89
CA THR A 763 -20.81 -8.57 5.68
C THR A 763 -21.86 -9.68 5.43
N LEU A 764 -22.74 -9.50 4.47
CA LEU A 764 -23.56 -10.60 3.92
C LEU A 764 -22.68 -11.42 2.97
N THR A 765 -22.10 -12.47 3.49
CA THR A 765 -21.49 -13.54 2.70
C THR A 765 -22.63 -14.41 2.16
N TYR A 766 -22.92 -14.32 0.87
CA TYR A 766 -23.83 -15.27 0.23
C TYR A 766 -23.08 -16.59 0.00
N GLY A 767 -23.20 -17.49 0.97
CA GLY A 767 -22.91 -18.91 0.76
C GLY A 767 -24.04 -19.55 -0.05
N LEU A 768 -23.73 -20.06 -1.22
CA LEU A 768 -24.61 -21.04 -1.88
C LEU A 768 -24.74 -22.27 -0.99
N PRO A 769 -25.93 -22.87 -0.82
CA PRO A 769 -26.06 -24.10 -0.04
C PRO A 769 -25.28 -25.21 -0.73
N SER A 770 -24.28 -25.76 -0.05
CA SER A 770 -23.57 -26.96 -0.48
C SER A 770 -24.49 -28.17 -0.34
N PRO A 771 -24.60 -29.04 -1.33
CA PRO A 771 -25.21 -30.33 -1.13
C PRO A 771 -24.23 -31.22 -0.32
N ASN A 772 -24.71 -31.73 0.80
CA ASN A 772 -24.07 -32.79 1.58
C ASN A 772 -23.62 -33.94 0.66
N ARG A 773 -22.31 -34.18 0.58
CA ARG A 773 -21.73 -35.49 0.32
C ARG A 773 -20.35 -35.62 0.92
N SER A 774 -20.24 -36.51 1.88
CA SER A 774 -19.00 -37.11 2.35
C SER A 774 -18.23 -37.74 1.19
N ALA A 775 -17.02 -37.28 0.87
CA ALA A 775 -16.03 -38.05 0.12
C ALA A 775 -14.64 -37.46 0.37
N GLN A 776 -13.68 -38.34 0.61
CA GLN A 776 -12.27 -38.10 0.87
C GLN A 776 -11.57 -37.29 -0.25
N PRO A 777 -10.47 -36.62 0.05
CA PRO A 777 -9.80 -35.73 -0.90
C PRO A 777 -8.97 -36.54 -1.89
N SER A 778 -9.40 -36.59 -3.14
CA SER A 778 -8.54 -36.93 -4.27
C SER A 778 -7.83 -35.66 -4.74
N LYS A 779 -6.50 -35.74 -4.93
CA LYS A 779 -5.69 -34.70 -5.55
C LYS A 779 -6.21 -34.38 -6.94
N SER A 780 -6.99 -33.33 -7.10
CA SER A 780 -7.35 -32.76 -8.38
C SER A 780 -6.78 -31.36 -8.48
N LYS A 781 -6.05 -31.10 -9.56
CA LYS A 781 -5.61 -29.76 -9.98
C LYS A 781 -6.81 -28.81 -9.99
N PRO A 782 -6.66 -27.54 -9.57
CA PRO A 782 -7.75 -26.59 -9.66
C PRO A 782 -8.13 -26.38 -11.13
N SER A 783 -9.34 -26.75 -11.49
CA SER A 783 -9.91 -26.43 -12.80
C SER A 783 -10.26 -24.93 -12.78
N GLN A 784 -9.60 -24.17 -13.63
CA GLN A 784 -9.83 -22.77 -13.87
C GLN A 784 -11.21 -22.58 -14.53
N ALA A 785 -12.19 -22.14 -13.78
CA ALA A 785 -13.45 -21.66 -14.35
C ALA A 785 -13.30 -20.18 -14.75
N PHE A 786 -12.66 -19.91 -15.88
CA PHE A 786 -12.82 -18.63 -16.57
C PHE A 786 -14.22 -18.59 -17.16
N MET A 787 -15.07 -17.66 -16.68
CA MET A 787 -16.25 -17.29 -17.46
C MET A 787 -15.81 -16.33 -18.57
N PRO A 788 -15.77 -16.75 -19.84
CA PRO A 788 -15.44 -15.84 -20.94
C PRO A 788 -16.55 -14.81 -21.09
N LEU A 789 -16.18 -13.53 -21.02
CA LEU A 789 -17.07 -12.47 -21.46
C LEU A 789 -17.27 -12.62 -22.99
N TYR A 790 -18.50 -12.74 -23.44
CA TYR A 790 -18.82 -12.67 -24.86
C TYR A 790 -18.51 -11.26 -25.35
N SER A 791 -17.48 -11.14 -26.20
CA SER A 791 -17.13 -9.89 -26.86
C SER A 791 -17.51 -9.94 -28.34
N ALA A 792 -18.16 -8.90 -28.82
CA ALA A 792 -18.44 -8.72 -30.24
C ALA A 792 -17.69 -7.48 -30.75
N HIS A 793 -17.06 -7.62 -31.92
CA HIS A 793 -16.44 -6.50 -32.62
C HIS A 793 -17.46 -5.88 -33.59
N TYR A 794 -17.60 -4.58 -33.52
CA TYR A 794 -18.48 -3.82 -34.43
C TYR A 794 -17.69 -2.75 -35.18
N GLN A 795 -17.98 -2.57 -36.44
CA GLN A 795 -17.51 -1.41 -37.22
C GLN A 795 -18.33 -0.18 -36.84
N ILE A 796 -17.67 0.94 -36.63
CA ILE A 796 -18.25 2.24 -36.24
C ILE A 796 -18.56 3.07 -37.52
#